data_ddd167a6ec37075de338ada6776a7117
#
_entry.id   ddd167a6ec37075de338ada6776a7117
#
_cell.length_a   1.000
_cell.length_b   1.000
_cell.length_c   1.000
_cell.angle_alpha   90.00
_cell.angle_beta   90.00
_cell.angle_gamma   90.00
#
_symmetry.space_group_name_H-M   'P 1'
#
loop_
_entity.id
_entity.type
_entity.pdbx_description
1 polymer ?
#
loop_
_entity_poly.entity_id
_entity_poly.type
_entity_poly.pdbx_seq_one_letter_code
_entity_poly.pdbx_strand_id
1 'polypeptide(L)'
;MALPDDLPTVTLTGTYTHPDGSPMKGNVSVTPTPGKVVAADSGLTIQGRAKQKIDGNGQVTLTVLATDAPGINPENFTYEVKIAFPDVTGDSFFIELPAAAPNVQLPAITPAAPSDGDYVIVTGPEGPAGPAGADGAPGESGPPGADGSNADAEQYTDNALAAEVTRADAAYDPAGAASAARTAAINTAAGDATTKANSAQATAISTASADASTKASNAQTAAVSTAASSAADLYLPKALLTVDAFMAQPGTKVFGHRGAGMVAPEHTEAAYDYAIAHGIQAMELSVNVDSEGQLWCLHDLTLDRTTYTTGALNTYPSTGVAQRVLTNGRVMLGQGWTDQPMVPLRRMLDKYLGHVVLFLEPKGNDAVVPLQNLLATSYPHANQSVIWKAHVGTSFVWPKTNGFRTWCYVDDGSSNAVLDGKDSLVDYWGVSTSMSSARRKEIVQRPGGKPVFSWPVFRRSQRAALEADGVVGLMSSDPVYVRGTTAQATASRWDQQVKESGGTPQADYNVDAALKFSETDGWVSINRARGTYGLGRYCPITPGAGGYRIQIEMKYDQINTGDLNVHGGLYFGKASDDPYEFNTINPSNGYHLILRHNGVLRLSRHVTTQTGGIQLGAGDIGTDAPVAGQSMTFQIDVTPTTIEARRLGNPIWTTGPIADASYRGGYFGLSNGSISDTAARPYWRNLIITQL
;
A
#
# COMPACT_ATOMS: atom_id res chain seq x y z
N MET A 1 0.34 22.56 -33.72
CA MET A 1 -1.01 22.45 -34.32
C MET A 1 -1.95 22.72 -33.18
N ALA A 2 -2.87 23.65 -33.31
CA ALA A 2 -3.90 23.87 -32.29
C ALA A 2 -4.89 22.70 -32.30
N LEU A 3 -5.59 22.45 -31.18
CA LEU A 3 -6.71 21.53 -31.15
C LEU A 3 -7.80 22.03 -32.10
N PRO A 4 -8.58 21.16 -32.76
CA PRO A 4 -9.71 21.58 -33.60
C PRO A 4 -10.72 22.42 -32.82
N ASP A 5 -11.32 23.40 -33.47
CA ASP A 5 -12.24 24.36 -32.86
C ASP A 5 -13.60 23.72 -32.45
N ASP A 6 -13.90 22.54 -32.99
CA ASP A 6 -15.08 21.73 -32.69
C ASP A 6 -14.94 20.90 -31.39
N LEU A 7 -13.75 20.81 -30.83
CA LEU A 7 -13.53 20.09 -29.59
C LEU A 7 -13.42 21.04 -28.40
N PRO A 8 -14.24 20.86 -27.34
CA PRO A 8 -14.18 21.70 -26.15
C PRO A 8 -12.83 21.56 -25.46
N THR A 9 -12.27 22.67 -25.02
CA THR A 9 -10.97 22.74 -24.34
C THR A 9 -11.09 23.39 -22.97
N VAL A 10 -10.16 23.05 -22.09
CA VAL A 10 -10.02 23.66 -20.77
C VAL A 10 -8.64 24.32 -20.68
N THR A 11 -8.61 25.53 -20.20
CA THR A 11 -7.40 26.31 -19.98
C THR A 11 -7.01 26.26 -18.51
N LEU A 12 -5.83 25.67 -18.25
CA LEU A 12 -5.23 25.60 -16.92
C LEU A 12 -4.33 26.82 -16.72
N THR A 13 -4.51 27.53 -15.62
CA THR A 13 -3.69 28.69 -15.25
C THR A 13 -3.14 28.52 -13.84
N GLY A 14 -2.02 29.17 -13.55
CA GLY A 14 -1.45 29.17 -12.20
C GLY A 14 -0.35 30.22 -12.04
N THR A 15 -0.18 30.70 -10.81
CA THR A 15 0.92 31.59 -10.41
C THR A 15 1.62 30.97 -9.22
N TYR A 16 2.93 30.83 -9.30
CA TYR A 16 3.78 30.18 -8.30
C TYR A 16 4.89 31.12 -7.84
N THR A 17 4.96 31.35 -6.54
CA THR A 17 5.94 32.23 -5.91
C THR A 17 6.57 31.60 -4.69
N HIS A 18 7.81 31.95 -4.39
CA HIS A 18 8.42 31.66 -3.10
C HIS A 18 7.77 32.50 -1.96
N PRO A 19 7.98 32.15 -0.69
CA PRO A 19 7.44 32.92 0.43
C PRO A 19 7.86 34.39 0.48
N ASP A 20 8.95 34.76 -0.18
CA ASP A 20 9.44 36.13 -0.32
C ASP A 20 8.79 36.89 -1.48
N GLY A 21 7.87 36.25 -2.22
CA GLY A 21 7.18 36.80 -3.38
C GLY A 21 7.95 36.68 -4.70
N SER A 22 9.17 36.15 -4.70
CA SER A 22 9.91 35.92 -5.95
C SER A 22 9.28 34.82 -6.79
N PRO A 23 9.25 34.97 -8.14
CA PRO A 23 8.60 34.01 -9.02
C PRO A 23 9.35 32.68 -9.07
N MET A 24 8.63 31.56 -8.91
CA MET A 24 9.18 30.21 -9.05
C MET A 24 9.41 29.85 -10.51
N LYS A 25 10.46 29.07 -10.74
CA LYS A 25 10.76 28.50 -12.06
C LYS A 25 10.42 27.03 -12.08
N GLY A 26 9.83 26.55 -13.17
CA GLY A 26 9.46 25.14 -13.23
C GLY A 26 8.69 24.80 -14.49
N ASN A 27 7.99 23.67 -14.44
CA ASN A 27 7.15 23.22 -15.54
C ASN A 27 5.88 22.58 -15.00
N VAL A 28 4.79 22.82 -15.70
CA VAL A 28 3.55 22.06 -15.56
C VAL A 28 3.44 21.09 -16.73
N SER A 29 3.10 19.86 -16.46
CA SER A 29 2.84 18.87 -17.50
C SER A 29 1.56 18.11 -17.23
N VAL A 30 0.86 17.77 -18.31
CA VAL A 30 -0.45 17.12 -18.29
C VAL A 30 -0.40 15.93 -19.23
N THR A 31 -0.74 14.76 -18.75
CA THR A 31 -0.71 13.50 -19.50
C THR A 31 -2.08 12.83 -19.42
N PRO A 32 -2.73 12.49 -20.54
CA PRO A 32 -4.01 11.79 -20.49
C PRO A 32 -3.87 10.38 -19.89
N THR A 33 -4.84 9.96 -19.12
CA THR A 33 -4.90 8.62 -18.53
C THR A 33 -6.25 7.97 -18.89
N PRO A 34 -6.25 6.91 -19.73
CA PRO A 34 -5.09 6.20 -20.29
C PRO A 34 -4.28 7.07 -21.26
N GLY A 35 -3.02 6.71 -21.47
CA GLY A 35 -2.02 7.50 -22.21
C GLY A 35 -2.35 7.87 -23.66
N LYS A 36 -3.54 7.47 -24.15
CA LYS A 36 -4.04 7.75 -25.50
C LYS A 36 -5.54 7.99 -25.49
N VAL A 37 -5.98 9.08 -26.13
CA VAL A 37 -7.38 9.43 -26.34
C VAL A 37 -7.58 9.68 -27.84
N VAL A 38 -8.68 9.17 -28.40
CA VAL A 38 -9.00 9.30 -29.83
C VAL A 38 -10.29 10.08 -29.98
N ALA A 39 -10.26 11.14 -30.76
CA ALA A 39 -11.42 11.85 -31.27
C ALA A 39 -11.65 11.44 -32.73
N ALA A 40 -12.43 10.37 -32.93
CA ALA A 40 -12.55 9.71 -34.23
C ALA A 40 -13.16 10.62 -35.29
N ASP A 41 -14.18 11.40 -34.92
CA ASP A 41 -14.91 12.28 -35.83
C ASP A 41 -14.04 13.46 -36.31
N SER A 42 -13.12 13.92 -35.47
CA SER A 42 -12.15 14.97 -35.81
C SER A 42 -10.84 14.41 -36.39
N GLY A 43 -10.72 13.08 -36.55
CA GLY A 43 -9.51 12.42 -37.05
C GLY A 43 -8.28 12.62 -36.15
N LEU A 44 -8.46 12.91 -34.87
CA LEU A 44 -7.41 13.31 -33.96
C LEU A 44 -7.07 12.19 -32.96
N THR A 45 -5.78 11.96 -32.76
CA THR A 45 -5.28 11.14 -31.65
C THR A 45 -4.44 11.99 -30.73
N ILE A 46 -4.80 12.02 -29.46
CA ILE A 46 -4.11 12.73 -28.38
C ILE A 46 -3.38 11.71 -27.54
N GLN A 47 -2.07 11.81 -27.47
CA GLN A 47 -1.25 10.93 -26.64
C GLN A 47 0.01 11.61 -26.17
N GLY A 48 0.55 11.12 -25.05
CA GLY A 48 1.77 11.66 -24.47
C GLY A 48 1.50 12.90 -23.62
N ARG A 49 2.57 13.63 -23.33
CA ARG A 49 2.60 14.70 -22.36
C ARG A 49 2.53 16.06 -23.04
N ALA A 50 1.57 16.90 -22.67
CA ALA A 50 1.63 18.33 -22.88
C ALA A 50 2.46 18.96 -21.76
N LYS A 51 3.39 19.86 -22.09
CA LYS A 51 4.29 20.49 -21.11
C LYS A 51 4.39 21.98 -21.39
N GLN A 52 4.21 22.78 -20.33
CA GLN A 52 4.36 24.22 -20.37
C GLN A 52 5.34 24.69 -19.29
N LYS A 53 6.27 25.54 -19.67
CA LYS A 53 7.21 26.18 -18.74
C LYS A 53 6.51 27.31 -17.99
N ILE A 54 6.78 27.43 -16.70
CA ILE A 54 6.40 28.58 -15.87
C ILE A 54 7.29 29.78 -16.34
N ASP A 55 6.65 30.87 -16.62
CA ASP A 55 7.32 32.08 -17.17
C ASP A 55 8.16 32.85 -16.13
N GLY A 56 8.74 33.97 -16.56
CA GLY A 56 9.58 34.83 -15.71
C GLY A 56 8.84 35.52 -14.57
N ASN A 57 7.50 35.54 -14.60
CA ASN A 57 6.62 36.11 -13.58
C ASN A 57 6.00 35.02 -12.69
N GLY A 58 6.43 33.79 -12.83
CA GLY A 58 5.87 32.65 -12.08
C GLY A 58 4.53 32.14 -12.63
N GLN A 59 4.14 32.56 -13.84
CA GLN A 59 2.84 32.24 -14.42
C GLN A 59 2.93 31.09 -15.42
N VAL A 60 1.84 30.29 -15.48
CA VAL A 60 1.68 29.24 -16.48
C VAL A 60 0.26 29.27 -17.04
N THR A 61 0.15 29.02 -18.34
CA THR A 61 -1.12 28.83 -19.04
C THR A 61 -0.97 27.65 -20.00
N LEU A 62 -1.85 26.66 -19.88
CA LEU A 62 -1.84 25.46 -20.72
C LEU A 62 -3.27 25.08 -21.08
N THR A 63 -3.58 24.99 -22.37
CA THR A 63 -4.91 24.57 -22.86
C THR A 63 -4.85 23.12 -23.31
N VAL A 64 -5.81 22.32 -22.83
CA VAL A 64 -5.94 20.88 -23.13
C VAL A 64 -7.37 20.54 -23.52
N LEU A 65 -7.58 19.37 -24.11
CA LEU A 65 -8.93 18.86 -24.43
C LEU A 65 -9.73 18.65 -23.14
N ALA A 66 -11.01 18.98 -23.15
CA ALA A 66 -11.91 18.62 -22.05
C ALA A 66 -12.05 17.10 -21.92
N THR A 67 -12.13 16.60 -20.68
CA THR A 67 -12.19 15.15 -20.41
C THR A 67 -13.51 14.51 -20.78
N ASP A 68 -14.57 15.31 -20.88
CA ASP A 68 -15.93 14.97 -21.27
C ASP A 68 -16.31 15.46 -22.68
N ALA A 69 -15.31 15.76 -23.51
CA ALA A 69 -15.56 16.21 -24.88
C ALA A 69 -16.34 15.14 -25.67
N PRO A 70 -17.36 15.52 -26.45
CA PRO A 70 -18.16 14.56 -27.18
C PRO A 70 -17.35 13.86 -28.27
N GLY A 71 -17.66 12.60 -28.57
CA GLY A 71 -17.01 11.81 -29.64
C GLY A 71 -15.58 11.35 -29.35
N ILE A 72 -15.14 11.40 -28.09
CA ILE A 72 -13.83 10.91 -27.68
C ILE A 72 -13.91 9.49 -27.12
N ASN A 73 -12.80 8.74 -27.27
CA ASN A 73 -12.66 7.39 -26.71
C ASN A 73 -11.27 7.24 -26.05
N PRO A 74 -11.18 6.87 -24.75
CA PRO A 74 -12.31 6.64 -23.83
C PRO A 74 -13.04 7.94 -23.46
N GLU A 75 -14.34 7.86 -23.24
CA GLU A 75 -15.13 8.94 -22.66
C GLU A 75 -14.74 9.15 -21.18
N ASN A 76 -14.83 10.40 -20.69
CA ASN A 76 -14.55 10.75 -19.30
C ASN A 76 -13.17 10.26 -18.80
N PHE A 77 -12.15 10.46 -19.59
CA PHE A 77 -10.76 10.17 -19.19
C PHE A 77 -10.27 11.20 -18.16
N THR A 78 -9.14 10.94 -17.50
CA THR A 78 -8.50 11.88 -16.57
C THR A 78 -7.16 12.35 -17.10
N TYR A 79 -6.65 13.44 -16.52
CA TYR A 79 -5.27 13.87 -16.72
C TYR A 79 -4.45 13.66 -15.46
N GLU A 80 -3.25 13.11 -15.59
CA GLU A 80 -2.20 13.26 -14.60
C GLU A 80 -1.54 14.62 -14.78
N VAL A 81 -1.68 15.49 -13.78
CA VAL A 81 -1.01 16.79 -13.71
C VAL A 81 0.24 16.65 -12.88
N LYS A 82 1.38 17.10 -13.40
CA LYS A 82 2.65 17.17 -12.66
C LYS A 82 3.18 18.60 -12.69
N ILE A 83 3.40 19.15 -11.51
CA ILE A 83 4.03 20.46 -11.31
C ILE A 83 5.43 20.22 -10.76
N ALA A 84 6.45 20.57 -11.48
CA ALA A 84 7.84 20.29 -11.13
C ALA A 84 8.65 21.58 -11.01
N PHE A 85 9.29 21.74 -9.87
CA PHE A 85 10.21 22.84 -9.57
C PHE A 85 11.64 22.30 -9.40
N PRO A 86 12.69 23.09 -9.67
CA PRO A 86 14.07 22.64 -9.50
C PRO A 86 14.55 22.61 -8.04
N ASP A 87 13.93 23.37 -7.17
CA ASP A 87 14.39 23.72 -5.82
C ASP A 87 13.44 23.32 -4.69
N VAL A 88 12.23 22.88 -5.02
CA VAL A 88 11.24 22.36 -4.07
C VAL A 88 10.58 21.10 -4.61
N THR A 89 9.95 20.34 -3.71
CA THR A 89 9.15 19.17 -4.10
C THR A 89 7.96 19.62 -4.92
N GLY A 90 7.77 19.02 -6.10
CA GLY A 90 6.63 19.28 -6.96
C GLY A 90 5.44 18.37 -6.63
N ASP A 91 4.28 18.74 -7.17
CA ASP A 91 3.01 18.02 -6.99
C ASP A 91 2.69 17.11 -8.18
N SER A 92 2.01 16.00 -7.90
CA SER A 92 1.43 15.13 -8.93
C SER A 92 0.06 14.63 -8.46
N PHE A 93 -0.97 14.85 -9.28
CA PHE A 93 -2.35 14.45 -8.98
C PHE A 93 -3.14 14.19 -10.27
N PHE A 94 -4.26 13.48 -10.13
CA PHE A 94 -5.17 13.22 -11.24
C PHE A 94 -6.39 14.14 -11.16
N ILE A 95 -6.88 14.57 -12.34
CA ILE A 95 -7.99 15.50 -12.43
C ILE A 95 -8.87 15.21 -13.66
N GLU A 96 -10.16 15.43 -13.50
CA GLU A 96 -11.11 15.60 -14.59
C GLU A 96 -11.21 17.09 -14.94
N LEU A 97 -11.27 17.38 -16.23
CA LEU A 97 -11.37 18.74 -16.76
C LEU A 97 -12.60 18.83 -17.65
N PRO A 98 -13.81 18.97 -17.08
CA PRO A 98 -15.02 18.99 -17.86
C PRO A 98 -15.17 20.30 -18.67
N ALA A 99 -15.78 20.22 -19.83
CA ALA A 99 -16.04 21.36 -20.70
C ALA A 99 -16.84 22.49 -20.01
N ALA A 100 -17.65 22.13 -19.03
CA ALA A 100 -18.41 23.09 -18.21
C ALA A 100 -17.51 24.01 -17.36
N ALA A 101 -16.25 23.64 -17.14
CA ALA A 101 -15.25 24.44 -16.42
C ALA A 101 -14.10 24.85 -17.36
N PRO A 102 -14.31 25.77 -18.30
CA PRO A 102 -13.35 26.07 -19.36
C PRO A 102 -12.06 26.76 -18.87
N ASN A 103 -12.05 27.26 -17.65
CA ASN A 103 -10.89 27.87 -17.01
C ASN A 103 -10.70 27.30 -15.60
N VAL A 104 -9.54 26.72 -15.34
CA VAL A 104 -9.20 26.09 -14.05
C VAL A 104 -7.89 26.67 -13.52
N GLN A 105 -7.91 27.12 -12.27
CA GLN A 105 -6.71 27.58 -11.57
C GLN A 105 -6.02 26.43 -10.84
N LEU A 106 -4.85 26.05 -11.29
CA LEU A 106 -4.07 24.94 -10.73
C LEU A 106 -3.82 25.08 -9.21
N PRO A 107 -3.44 26.25 -8.66
CA PRO A 107 -3.25 26.39 -7.22
C PRO A 107 -4.52 26.14 -6.40
N ALA A 108 -5.70 26.36 -6.96
CA ALA A 108 -6.97 26.14 -6.28
C ALA A 108 -7.36 24.66 -6.19
N ILE A 109 -6.79 23.81 -7.04
CA ILE A 109 -7.10 22.37 -7.14
C ILE A 109 -5.90 21.48 -6.79
N THR A 110 -4.70 22.07 -6.60
CA THR A 110 -3.52 21.35 -6.13
C THR A 110 -3.74 20.96 -4.67
N PRO A 111 -3.62 19.68 -4.31
CA PRO A 111 -3.75 19.25 -2.92
C PRO A 111 -2.75 20.02 -2.03
N ALA A 112 -3.23 20.56 -0.91
CA ALA A 112 -2.34 21.18 0.06
C ALA A 112 -1.35 20.15 0.59
N ALA A 113 -0.08 20.54 0.75
CA ALA A 113 0.89 19.69 1.41
C ALA A 113 0.43 19.39 2.84
N PRO A 114 0.58 18.14 3.34
CA PRO A 114 0.14 17.81 4.68
C PRO A 114 0.90 18.65 5.70
N SER A 115 0.20 19.54 6.38
CA SER A 115 0.67 20.18 7.60
C SER A 115 -0.03 19.49 8.75
N ASP A 116 0.73 18.69 9.51
CA ASP A 116 0.34 18.12 10.82
C ASP A 116 -1.08 17.50 10.92
N GLY A 117 -1.56 16.88 9.85
CA GLY A 117 -2.73 15.99 9.86
C GLY A 117 -4.09 16.61 9.49
N ASP A 118 -4.17 17.89 9.23
CA ASP A 118 -5.41 18.51 8.75
C ASP A 118 -5.37 18.73 7.23
N TYR A 119 -6.13 17.94 6.48
CA TYR A 119 -6.38 18.17 5.06
C TYR A 119 -7.49 19.19 4.88
N VAL A 120 -7.16 20.38 4.42
CA VAL A 120 -8.17 21.32 3.93
C VAL A 120 -8.47 20.99 2.47
N ILE A 121 -9.61 20.40 2.21
CA ILE A 121 -10.13 20.31 0.85
C ILE A 121 -10.57 21.72 0.45
N VAL A 122 -9.77 22.41 -0.35
CA VAL A 122 -10.20 23.66 -0.97
C VAL A 122 -11.12 23.28 -2.12
N THR A 123 -12.43 23.27 -1.87
CA THR A 123 -13.42 23.28 -2.94
C THR A 123 -13.21 24.56 -3.74
N GLY A 124 -13.06 24.45 -5.04
CA GLY A 124 -13.01 25.61 -5.94
C GLY A 124 -14.22 26.51 -5.73
N PRO A 125 -14.14 27.79 -6.10
CA PRO A 125 -15.26 28.70 -5.99
C PRO A 125 -16.47 28.07 -6.69
N GLU A 126 -17.61 28.15 -6.00
CA GLU A 126 -18.91 27.74 -6.53
C GLU A 126 -19.08 28.35 -7.93
N GLY A 127 -19.37 27.54 -8.92
CA GLY A 127 -19.59 28.00 -10.27
C GLY A 127 -20.66 29.07 -10.26
N PRO A 128 -20.61 30.04 -11.20
CA PRO A 128 -21.66 31.08 -11.25
C PRO A 128 -23.01 30.41 -11.25
N ALA A 129 -23.91 30.92 -10.40
CA ALA A 129 -25.29 30.47 -10.32
C ALA A 129 -25.87 30.37 -11.74
N GLY A 130 -26.47 29.22 -12.06
CA GLY A 130 -27.13 29.03 -13.34
C GLY A 130 -28.12 30.16 -13.60
N PRO A 131 -28.41 30.50 -14.87
CA PRO A 131 -29.33 31.56 -15.19
C PRO A 131 -30.66 31.30 -14.45
N ALA A 132 -31.18 32.35 -13.83
CA ALA A 132 -32.45 32.30 -13.14
C ALA A 132 -33.49 31.67 -14.07
N GLY A 133 -34.21 30.66 -13.58
CA GLY A 133 -35.33 30.10 -14.30
C GLY A 133 -36.32 31.22 -14.64
N ALA A 134 -36.94 31.13 -15.81
CA ALA A 134 -37.93 32.09 -16.26
C ALA A 134 -38.95 32.34 -15.15
N ASP A 135 -39.23 33.63 -14.91
CA ASP A 135 -40.23 34.07 -13.92
C ASP A 135 -41.53 33.32 -14.14
N GLY A 136 -41.98 32.62 -13.10
CA GLY A 136 -43.34 32.10 -13.03
C GLY A 136 -44.34 33.25 -13.08
N ALA A 137 -45.47 33.04 -13.75
CA ALA A 137 -46.53 34.02 -13.85
C ALA A 137 -46.85 34.63 -12.47
N PRO A 138 -47.12 35.95 -12.39
CA PRO A 138 -47.42 36.59 -11.12
C PRO A 138 -48.62 35.91 -10.45
N GLY A 139 -48.40 35.40 -9.24
CA GLY A 139 -49.50 35.00 -8.36
C GLY A 139 -50.30 36.23 -7.94
N GLU A 140 -51.61 36.07 -7.79
CA GLU A 140 -52.45 37.12 -7.31
C GLU A 140 -51.94 37.74 -6.02
N SER A 141 -51.96 39.08 -5.94
CA SER A 141 -51.59 39.85 -4.76
C SER A 141 -52.34 39.35 -3.53
N GLY A 142 -51.60 38.76 -2.60
CA GLY A 142 -52.09 38.56 -1.24
C GLY A 142 -52.39 39.92 -0.55
N PRO A 143 -53.23 39.94 0.46
CA PRO A 143 -53.53 41.18 1.20
C PRO A 143 -52.20 41.73 1.78
N PRO A 144 -52.07 43.07 1.84
CA PRO A 144 -50.85 43.70 2.36
C PRO A 144 -50.59 43.17 3.76
N GLY A 145 -49.47 42.55 3.95
CA GLY A 145 -48.93 42.24 5.28
C GLY A 145 -48.60 43.55 5.98
N ALA A 146 -48.90 43.61 7.25
CA ALA A 146 -48.54 44.77 8.06
C ALA A 146 -47.02 45.00 8.00
N ASP A 147 -46.64 46.05 7.31
CA ASP A 147 -45.26 46.54 7.32
C ASP A 147 -45.01 47.26 8.64
N GLY A 148 -44.22 46.70 9.45
CA GLY A 148 -43.60 47.34 10.60
C GLY A 148 -42.40 46.52 10.95
N SER A 149 -41.19 47.04 10.71
CA SER A 149 -40.01 46.44 11.31
C SER A 149 -40.16 46.51 12.83
N ASN A 150 -39.80 45.47 13.57
CA ASN A 150 -39.83 45.52 15.04
C ASN A 150 -39.06 46.74 15.58
N ALA A 151 -38.06 47.23 14.87
CA ALA A 151 -37.30 48.43 15.21
C ALA A 151 -38.16 49.72 15.23
N ASP A 152 -39.09 49.87 14.30
CA ASP A 152 -39.96 51.06 14.25
C ASP A 152 -41.01 51.01 15.35
N ALA A 153 -41.56 49.83 15.67
CA ALA A 153 -42.47 49.62 16.80
C ALA A 153 -41.78 49.81 18.15
N GLU A 154 -40.56 49.34 18.32
CA GLU A 154 -39.75 49.55 19.51
C GLU A 154 -39.40 51.02 19.68
N GLN A 155 -38.98 51.72 18.62
CA GLN A 155 -38.65 53.14 18.67
C GLN A 155 -39.88 54.02 18.99
N TYR A 156 -41.08 53.68 18.47
CA TYR A 156 -42.32 54.36 18.80
C TYR A 156 -42.71 54.14 20.26
N THR A 157 -42.56 52.92 20.75
CA THR A 157 -42.87 52.55 22.13
C THR A 157 -41.88 53.23 23.11
N ASP A 158 -40.62 53.26 22.77
CA ASP A 158 -39.59 53.93 23.59
C ASP A 158 -39.80 55.45 23.65
N ASN A 159 -40.14 56.07 22.53
CA ASN A 159 -40.44 57.52 22.48
C ASN A 159 -41.71 57.87 23.26
N ALA A 160 -42.76 57.07 23.17
CA ALA A 160 -44.00 57.28 23.93
C ALA A 160 -43.79 57.07 25.43
N LEU A 161 -42.99 56.07 25.79
CA LEU A 161 -42.61 55.80 27.17
C LEU A 161 -41.74 56.92 27.73
N ALA A 162 -40.78 57.42 26.97
CA ALA A 162 -39.91 58.53 27.39
C ALA A 162 -40.70 59.85 27.62
N ALA A 163 -41.69 60.11 26.75
CA ALA A 163 -42.54 61.27 26.91
C ALA A 163 -43.44 61.21 28.17
N GLU A 164 -44.03 60.05 28.44
CA GLU A 164 -44.91 59.86 29.62
C GLU A 164 -44.06 59.86 30.89
N VAL A 165 -42.90 59.39 30.82
CA VAL A 165 -41.87 59.45 31.85
C VAL A 165 -41.53 60.87 32.25
N THR A 166 -41.19 61.70 31.28
CA THR A 166 -40.88 63.10 31.51
C THR A 166 -42.04 63.85 32.17
N ARG A 167 -43.26 63.53 31.76
CA ARG A 167 -44.53 64.11 32.33
C ARG A 167 -44.72 63.65 33.78
N ALA A 168 -44.53 62.42 34.11
CA ALA A 168 -44.69 61.84 35.45
C ALA A 168 -43.61 62.36 36.43
N ASP A 169 -42.38 62.45 35.98
CA ASP A 169 -41.28 62.99 36.80
C ASP A 169 -41.46 64.43 37.16
N ALA A 170 -42.04 65.21 36.23
CA ALA A 170 -42.31 66.62 36.49
C ALA A 170 -43.48 66.83 37.46
N ALA A 171 -44.40 65.87 37.60
CA ALA A 171 -45.65 66.03 38.34
C ALA A 171 -45.71 65.39 39.73
N TYR A 172 -44.90 64.30 39.97
CA TYR A 172 -45.20 63.42 41.11
C TYR A 172 -44.01 62.95 41.95
N ASP A 173 -42.77 63.24 41.59
CA ASP A 173 -41.65 62.73 42.39
C ASP A 173 -40.54 63.77 42.69
N PRO A 174 -40.76 64.65 43.62
CA PRO A 174 -39.74 65.64 44.05
C PRO A 174 -38.54 65.01 44.76
N ALA A 175 -38.58 63.75 45.14
CA ALA A 175 -37.50 63.08 45.90
C ALA A 175 -36.70 62.03 45.07
N GLY A 176 -37.06 61.81 43.79
CA GLY A 176 -36.32 60.90 42.89
C GLY A 176 -36.59 59.39 43.10
N ALA A 177 -37.42 58.99 44.07
CA ALA A 177 -37.65 57.57 44.37
C ALA A 177 -38.40 56.82 43.26
N ALA A 178 -39.39 57.49 42.62
CA ALA A 178 -40.12 56.92 41.50
C ALA A 178 -39.21 56.78 40.25
N SER A 179 -38.34 57.73 40.01
CA SER A 179 -37.35 57.70 38.95
C SER A 179 -36.33 56.56 39.12
N ALA A 180 -35.85 56.34 40.36
CA ALA A 180 -34.95 55.24 40.68
C ALA A 180 -35.64 53.86 40.50
N ALA A 181 -36.88 53.72 40.98
CA ALA A 181 -37.67 52.50 40.85
C ALA A 181 -37.91 52.12 39.36
N ARG A 182 -38.22 53.14 38.55
CA ARG A 182 -38.42 52.98 37.14
C ARG A 182 -37.12 52.59 36.41
N THR A 183 -36.00 53.21 36.71
CA THR A 183 -34.70 52.86 36.14
C THR A 183 -34.37 51.41 36.47
N ALA A 184 -34.61 50.96 37.69
CA ALA A 184 -34.43 49.57 38.09
C ALA A 184 -35.34 48.63 37.31
N ALA A 185 -36.62 48.99 37.10
CA ALA A 185 -37.56 48.19 36.30
C ALA A 185 -37.15 48.07 34.82
N ILE A 186 -36.70 49.18 34.21
CA ILE A 186 -36.17 49.19 32.85
C ILE A 186 -34.95 48.31 32.72
N ASN A 187 -34.02 48.41 33.63
CA ASN A 187 -32.81 47.59 33.63
C ASN A 187 -33.14 46.09 33.81
N THR A 188 -34.10 45.77 34.65
CA THR A 188 -34.56 44.38 34.83
C THR A 188 -35.23 43.85 33.55
N ALA A 189 -36.10 44.64 32.92
CA ALA A 189 -36.76 44.29 31.68
C ALA A 189 -35.76 44.12 30.50
N ALA A 190 -34.78 45.00 30.40
CA ALA A 190 -33.70 44.90 29.42
C ALA A 190 -32.84 43.64 29.64
N GLY A 191 -32.50 43.33 30.90
CA GLY A 191 -31.80 42.10 31.25
C GLY A 191 -32.59 40.83 30.90
N ASP A 192 -33.89 40.81 31.18
CA ASP A 192 -34.78 39.69 30.84
C ASP A 192 -34.95 39.52 29.31
N ALA A 193 -35.11 40.63 28.59
CA ALA A 193 -35.18 40.61 27.10
C ALA A 193 -33.85 40.07 26.50
N THR A 194 -32.71 40.52 26.98
CA THR A 194 -31.40 40.04 26.53
C THR A 194 -31.23 38.54 26.81
N THR A 195 -31.65 38.09 27.98
CA THR A 195 -31.54 36.67 28.38
C THR A 195 -32.45 35.80 27.46
N LYS A 196 -33.67 36.25 27.19
CA LYS A 196 -34.62 35.55 26.28
C LYS A 196 -34.10 35.53 24.86
N ALA A 197 -33.52 36.62 24.35
CA ALA A 197 -32.93 36.69 23.00
C ALA A 197 -31.74 35.74 22.87
N ASN A 198 -30.81 35.73 23.84
CA ASN A 198 -29.67 34.85 23.85
C ASN A 198 -30.10 33.37 23.93
N SER A 199 -31.09 33.05 24.74
CA SER A 199 -31.61 31.67 24.83
C SER A 199 -32.28 31.22 23.53
N ALA A 200 -33.07 32.09 22.89
CA ALA A 200 -33.66 31.81 21.58
C ALA A 200 -32.61 31.63 20.50
N GLN A 201 -31.59 32.47 20.48
CA GLN A 201 -30.45 32.34 19.56
C GLN A 201 -29.69 31.06 19.77
N ALA A 202 -29.35 30.69 21.01
CA ALA A 202 -28.65 29.44 21.33
C ALA A 202 -29.47 28.21 20.87
N THR A 203 -30.80 28.23 21.10
CA THR A 203 -31.68 27.16 20.65
C THR A 203 -31.74 27.08 19.13
N ALA A 204 -31.82 28.19 18.42
CA ALA A 204 -31.86 28.24 16.96
C ALA A 204 -30.53 27.72 16.38
N ILE A 205 -29.38 28.11 16.93
CA ILE A 205 -28.05 27.61 16.51
C ILE A 205 -27.95 26.10 16.73
N SER A 206 -28.38 25.62 17.90
CA SER A 206 -28.35 24.18 18.21
C SER A 206 -29.22 23.37 17.26
N THR A 207 -30.41 23.85 16.99
CA THR A 207 -31.36 23.20 16.05
C THR A 207 -30.80 23.19 14.61
N ALA A 208 -30.27 24.33 14.16
CA ALA A 208 -29.66 24.44 12.83
C ALA A 208 -28.41 23.55 12.67
N SER A 209 -27.59 23.48 13.72
CA SER A 209 -26.41 22.60 13.73
C SER A 209 -26.79 21.13 13.68
N ALA A 210 -27.79 20.71 14.45
CA ALA A 210 -28.30 19.34 14.42
C ALA A 210 -28.91 18.96 13.04
N ASP A 211 -29.71 19.88 12.45
CA ASP A 211 -30.30 19.69 11.12
C ASP A 211 -29.20 19.62 10.03
N ALA A 212 -28.22 20.51 10.08
CA ALA A 212 -27.06 20.48 9.17
C ALA A 212 -26.25 19.17 9.28
N SER A 213 -25.98 18.72 10.51
CA SER A 213 -25.30 17.45 10.75
C SER A 213 -26.10 16.25 10.21
N THR A 214 -27.41 16.25 10.42
CA THR A 214 -28.30 15.19 9.91
C THR A 214 -28.32 15.18 8.39
N LYS A 215 -28.46 16.36 7.76
CA LYS A 215 -28.44 16.51 6.30
C LYS A 215 -27.10 16.11 5.70
N ALA A 216 -25.99 16.49 6.31
CA ALA A 216 -24.65 16.09 5.88
C ALA A 216 -24.46 14.56 5.97
N SER A 217 -24.88 13.94 7.07
CA SER A 217 -24.82 12.49 7.24
C SER A 217 -25.70 11.75 6.22
N ASN A 218 -26.91 12.23 5.97
CA ASN A 218 -27.81 11.65 4.97
C ASN A 218 -27.27 11.83 3.55
N ALA A 219 -26.70 12.99 3.22
CA ALA A 219 -26.07 13.24 1.93
C ALA A 219 -24.83 12.35 1.73
N GLN A 220 -24.01 12.19 2.76
CA GLN A 220 -22.87 11.30 2.73
C GLN A 220 -23.32 9.84 2.53
N THR A 221 -24.33 9.38 3.26
CA THR A 221 -24.89 8.04 3.11
C THR A 221 -25.45 7.82 1.72
N ALA A 222 -26.17 8.80 1.18
CA ALA A 222 -26.72 8.74 -0.18
C ALA A 222 -25.60 8.75 -1.24
N ALA A 223 -24.56 9.59 -1.08
CA ALA A 223 -23.41 9.64 -1.97
C ALA A 223 -22.63 8.33 -1.96
N VAL A 224 -22.38 7.75 -0.77
CA VAL A 224 -21.73 6.44 -0.63
C VAL A 224 -22.58 5.33 -1.26
N SER A 225 -23.89 5.34 -1.06
CA SER A 225 -24.81 4.38 -1.67
C SER A 225 -24.86 4.52 -3.19
N THR A 226 -24.90 5.75 -3.70
CA THR A 226 -24.88 6.02 -5.15
C THR A 226 -23.53 5.66 -5.75
N ALA A 227 -22.41 5.99 -5.09
CA ALA A 227 -21.07 5.60 -5.53
C ALA A 227 -20.90 4.08 -5.51
N ALA A 228 -21.42 3.39 -4.50
CA ALA A 228 -21.41 1.93 -4.44
C ALA A 228 -22.27 1.29 -5.54
N SER A 229 -23.44 1.85 -5.84
CA SER A 229 -24.29 1.39 -6.94
C SER A 229 -23.65 1.68 -8.29
N SER A 230 -23.10 2.86 -8.50
CA SER A 230 -22.39 3.23 -9.74
C SER A 230 -21.09 2.45 -9.92
N ALA A 231 -20.37 2.16 -8.84
CA ALA A 231 -19.21 1.28 -8.89
C ALA A 231 -19.62 -0.16 -9.21
N ALA A 232 -20.73 -0.65 -8.66
CA ALA A 232 -21.29 -1.95 -9.01
C ALA A 232 -21.70 -2.01 -10.50
N ASP A 233 -22.27 -0.94 -11.05
CA ASP A 233 -22.68 -0.87 -12.46
C ASP A 233 -21.48 -0.68 -13.42
N LEU A 234 -20.43 0.03 -13.01
CA LEU A 234 -19.18 0.21 -13.77
C LEU A 234 -18.24 -1.01 -13.70
N TYR A 235 -18.39 -1.84 -12.68
CA TYR A 235 -17.58 -3.04 -12.47
C TYR A 235 -18.35 -4.34 -12.72
N LEU A 236 -19.51 -4.31 -13.36
CA LEU A 236 -20.22 -5.50 -13.83
C LEU A 236 -19.58 -6.05 -15.10
N PRO A 237 -19.59 -7.31 -15.26
CA PRO A 237 -18.41 -8.18 -15.10
C PRO A 237 -17.87 -8.63 -16.44
N LYS A 238 -16.60 -8.62 -16.59
CA LYS A 238 -15.99 -9.80 -17.21
C LYS A 238 -16.41 -10.96 -16.32
N ALA A 239 -16.83 -12.09 -16.89
CA ALA A 239 -17.42 -13.20 -16.16
C ALA A 239 -16.81 -13.41 -14.78
N LEU A 240 -17.68 -13.45 -13.74
CA LEU A 240 -17.31 -13.65 -12.35
C LEU A 240 -16.35 -14.84 -12.23
N LEU A 241 -15.15 -14.64 -11.67
CA LEU A 241 -14.24 -15.75 -11.40
C LEU A 241 -14.73 -16.51 -10.17
N THR A 242 -15.37 -17.64 -10.39
CA THR A 242 -15.83 -18.52 -9.31
C THR A 242 -14.69 -19.40 -8.80
N VAL A 243 -14.83 -19.88 -7.55
CA VAL A 243 -13.91 -20.88 -6.97
C VAL A 243 -13.80 -22.11 -7.88
N ASP A 244 -14.93 -22.62 -8.36
CA ASP A 244 -14.95 -23.82 -9.19
C ASP A 244 -14.27 -23.59 -10.55
N ALA A 245 -14.52 -22.46 -11.19
CA ALA A 245 -13.84 -22.09 -12.43
C ALA A 245 -12.33 -21.92 -12.24
N PHE A 246 -11.92 -21.30 -11.14
CA PHE A 246 -10.51 -21.17 -10.80
C PHE A 246 -9.85 -22.52 -10.52
N MET A 247 -10.49 -23.37 -9.75
CA MET A 247 -9.96 -24.70 -9.40
C MET A 247 -9.92 -25.65 -10.61
N ALA A 248 -10.80 -25.49 -11.59
CA ALA A 248 -10.79 -26.28 -12.83
C ALA A 248 -9.64 -25.93 -13.79
N GLN A 249 -8.96 -24.81 -13.61
CA GLN A 249 -7.80 -24.46 -14.44
C GLN A 249 -6.69 -25.53 -14.27
N PRO A 250 -5.89 -25.80 -15.30
CA PRO A 250 -4.82 -26.80 -15.20
C PRO A 250 -3.64 -26.32 -14.33
N GLY A 251 -2.86 -27.27 -13.84
CA GLY A 251 -1.62 -27.04 -13.11
C GLY A 251 -1.79 -26.64 -11.64
N THR A 252 -0.67 -26.53 -10.95
CA THR A 252 -0.61 -26.11 -9.55
C THR A 252 -1.06 -24.66 -9.40
N LYS A 253 -1.97 -24.42 -8.46
CA LYS A 253 -2.46 -23.08 -8.15
C LYS A 253 -1.48 -22.32 -7.27
N VAL A 254 -1.25 -21.05 -7.54
CA VAL A 254 -0.47 -20.19 -6.66
C VAL A 254 -1.34 -19.04 -6.18
N PHE A 255 -1.43 -18.90 -4.87
CA PHE A 255 -2.26 -17.92 -4.18
C PHE A 255 -1.40 -16.85 -3.53
N GLY A 256 -1.86 -15.60 -3.49
CA GLY A 256 -1.20 -14.53 -2.75
C GLY A 256 -1.46 -14.64 -1.26
N HIS A 257 -0.42 -14.88 -0.45
CA HIS A 257 -0.47 -14.85 1.00
C HIS A 257 -0.44 -13.40 1.47
N ARG A 258 -1.56 -12.93 2.02
CA ARG A 258 -1.75 -11.53 2.45
C ARG A 258 -1.54 -10.53 1.29
N GLY A 259 -2.01 -10.91 0.09
CA GLY A 259 -1.68 -10.26 -1.16
C GLY A 259 -0.35 -10.77 -1.73
N ALA A 260 0.68 -9.96 -1.65
CA ALA A 260 2.08 -10.32 -1.94
C ALA A 260 2.97 -9.77 -0.82
N GLY A 261 2.78 -10.27 0.39
CA GLY A 261 3.28 -9.65 1.64
C GLY A 261 4.80 -9.57 1.80
N MET A 262 5.59 -10.29 0.98
CA MET A 262 7.05 -10.12 0.90
C MET A 262 7.50 -9.11 -0.16
N VAL A 263 6.56 -8.61 -0.94
CA VAL A 263 6.81 -7.75 -2.09
C VAL A 263 6.27 -6.35 -1.86
N ALA A 264 5.14 -6.27 -1.20
CA ALA A 264 4.44 -5.05 -0.83
C ALA A 264 3.91 -5.20 0.60
N PRO A 265 3.63 -4.11 1.32
CA PRO A 265 3.11 -4.21 2.68
C PRO A 265 1.87 -5.11 2.74
N GLU A 266 1.94 -6.15 3.58
CA GLU A 266 0.88 -7.15 3.67
C GLU A 266 -0.48 -6.55 4.01
N HIS A 267 -1.55 -7.14 3.46
CA HIS A 267 -2.93 -6.68 3.65
C HIS A 267 -3.23 -5.24 3.22
N THR A 268 -2.42 -4.67 2.32
CA THR A 268 -2.67 -3.37 1.70
C THR A 268 -3.15 -3.52 0.27
N GLU A 269 -3.87 -2.54 -0.26
CA GLU A 269 -4.28 -2.55 -1.67
C GLU A 269 -3.06 -2.70 -2.61
N ALA A 270 -1.94 -2.08 -2.29
CA ALA A 270 -0.71 -2.19 -3.07
C ALA A 270 -0.25 -3.66 -3.23
N ALA A 271 -0.38 -4.48 -2.17
CA ALA A 271 0.00 -5.89 -2.22
C ALA A 271 -0.93 -6.71 -3.11
N TYR A 272 -2.23 -6.40 -3.09
CA TYR A 272 -3.23 -7.10 -3.91
C TYR A 272 -3.18 -6.66 -5.36
N ASP A 273 -3.11 -5.35 -5.62
CA ASP A 273 -2.98 -4.80 -6.96
C ASP A 273 -1.72 -5.31 -7.67
N TYR A 274 -0.59 -5.39 -6.94
CA TYR A 274 0.62 -5.99 -7.46
C TYR A 274 0.40 -7.45 -7.89
N ALA A 275 -0.19 -8.27 -7.03
CA ALA A 275 -0.45 -9.68 -7.33
C ALA A 275 -1.36 -9.83 -8.55
N ILE A 276 -2.44 -9.04 -8.63
CA ILE A 276 -3.40 -9.06 -9.74
C ILE A 276 -2.74 -8.60 -11.05
N ALA A 277 -1.99 -7.51 -11.03
CA ALA A 277 -1.28 -6.99 -12.19
C ALA A 277 -0.31 -8.03 -12.80
N HIS A 278 0.18 -8.94 -11.97
CA HIS A 278 1.02 -10.06 -12.40
C HIS A 278 0.24 -11.36 -12.62
N GLY A 279 -1.09 -11.31 -12.71
CA GLY A 279 -1.95 -12.45 -13.08
C GLY A 279 -2.15 -13.49 -11.98
N ILE A 280 -2.03 -13.11 -10.71
CA ILE A 280 -2.46 -13.93 -9.57
C ILE A 280 -3.97 -13.79 -9.42
N GLN A 281 -4.67 -14.91 -9.43
CA GLN A 281 -6.13 -14.95 -9.48
C GLN A 281 -6.78 -15.37 -8.16
N ALA A 282 -5.98 -15.61 -7.12
CA ALA A 282 -6.51 -15.97 -5.81
C ALA A 282 -5.62 -15.43 -4.70
N MET A 283 -6.20 -14.89 -3.63
CA MET A 283 -5.49 -14.19 -2.57
C MET A 283 -6.13 -14.36 -1.21
N GLU A 284 -5.31 -14.37 -0.17
CA GLU A 284 -5.75 -14.44 1.22
C GLU A 284 -6.05 -13.06 1.78
N LEU A 285 -7.15 -12.97 2.52
CA LEU A 285 -7.57 -11.88 3.40
C LEU A 285 -7.71 -12.41 4.83
N SER A 286 -6.76 -12.11 5.69
CA SER A 286 -6.92 -12.31 7.14
C SER A 286 -7.73 -11.16 7.72
N VAL A 287 -8.71 -11.47 8.54
CA VAL A 287 -9.73 -10.54 8.99
C VAL A 287 -9.76 -10.47 10.51
N ASN A 288 -9.62 -9.26 11.05
CA ASN A 288 -9.79 -8.95 12.45
C ASN A 288 -10.86 -7.87 12.66
N VAL A 289 -11.31 -7.72 13.90
CA VAL A 289 -12.38 -6.80 14.29
C VAL A 289 -11.88 -5.77 15.30
N ASP A 290 -12.30 -4.53 15.15
CA ASP A 290 -12.06 -3.47 16.12
C ASP A 290 -13.10 -3.46 17.27
N SER A 291 -13.00 -2.51 18.19
CA SER A 291 -13.92 -2.42 19.34
C SER A 291 -15.36 -2.08 18.98
N GLU A 292 -15.62 -1.60 17.77
CA GLU A 292 -16.96 -1.20 17.30
C GLU A 292 -17.56 -2.22 16.33
N GLY A 293 -16.85 -3.33 16.07
CA GLY A 293 -17.34 -4.41 15.21
C GLY A 293 -17.00 -4.24 13.72
N GLN A 294 -16.22 -3.23 13.34
CA GLN A 294 -15.74 -3.09 11.97
C GLN A 294 -14.61 -4.07 11.69
N LEU A 295 -14.66 -4.68 10.51
CA LEU A 295 -13.68 -5.67 10.07
C LEU A 295 -12.55 -5.01 9.28
N TRP A 296 -11.32 -5.41 9.61
CA TRP A 296 -10.07 -4.91 9.02
C TRP A 296 -9.22 -6.04 8.48
N CYS A 297 -8.46 -5.75 7.43
CA CYS A 297 -7.49 -6.69 6.87
C CYS A 297 -6.21 -6.66 7.72
N LEU A 298 -6.05 -7.63 8.60
CA LEU A 298 -4.91 -7.76 9.51
C LEU A 298 -4.75 -9.23 9.90
N HIS A 299 -3.51 -9.73 9.88
CA HIS A 299 -3.25 -11.12 10.27
C HIS A 299 -3.20 -11.33 11.79
N ASP A 300 -2.46 -10.48 12.49
CA ASP A 300 -2.22 -10.63 13.92
C ASP A 300 -3.39 -10.02 14.73
N LEU A 301 -3.60 -10.51 15.94
CA LEU A 301 -4.60 -9.91 16.83
C LEU A 301 -4.17 -8.53 17.35
N THR A 302 -2.88 -8.22 17.22
CA THR A 302 -2.28 -6.94 17.63
C THR A 302 -1.72 -6.18 16.45
N LEU A 303 -1.53 -4.88 16.63
CA LEU A 303 -1.04 -3.94 15.61
C LEU A 303 0.49 -3.90 15.52
N ASP A 304 1.20 -4.50 16.47
CA ASP A 304 2.62 -4.27 16.76
C ASP A 304 3.56 -4.61 15.60
N ARG A 305 3.29 -5.68 14.84
CA ARG A 305 4.24 -6.19 13.84
C ARG A 305 4.20 -5.39 12.54
N THR A 306 3.01 -5.01 12.10
CA THR A 306 2.81 -4.46 10.74
C THR A 306 2.40 -3.00 10.72
N THR A 307 2.31 -2.36 11.89
CA THR A 307 1.94 -0.95 11.99
C THR A 307 2.88 -0.21 12.95
N TYR A 308 2.77 1.12 13.00
CA TYR A 308 3.46 1.94 14.01
C TYR A 308 2.69 2.03 15.33
N THR A 309 1.51 1.42 15.39
CA THR A 309 0.66 1.39 16.59
C THR A 309 0.84 0.05 17.31
N THR A 310 0.71 0.03 18.62
CA THR A 310 0.88 -1.17 19.45
C THR A 310 -0.43 -1.57 20.10
N GLY A 311 -0.56 -2.84 20.50
CA GLY A 311 -1.70 -3.34 21.26
C GLY A 311 -2.77 -4.04 20.40
N ALA A 312 -3.79 -4.55 21.04
CA ALA A 312 -4.83 -5.34 20.38
C ALA A 312 -5.80 -4.48 19.58
N LEU A 313 -6.09 -4.88 18.32
CA LEU A 313 -6.99 -4.14 17.44
C LEU A 313 -8.39 -3.95 18.04
N ASN A 314 -8.94 -4.95 18.73
CA ASN A 314 -10.27 -4.91 19.33
C ASN A 314 -10.40 -3.93 20.52
N THR A 315 -9.33 -3.21 20.87
CA THR A 315 -9.37 -2.14 21.86
C THR A 315 -9.46 -0.74 21.24
N TYR A 316 -9.37 -0.63 19.91
CA TYR A 316 -9.43 0.64 19.18
C TYR A 316 -10.80 0.84 18.53
N PRO A 317 -11.37 2.06 18.59
CA PRO A 317 -12.57 2.40 17.83
C PRO A 317 -12.24 2.54 16.35
N SER A 318 -13.21 2.32 15.47
CA SER A 318 -13.06 2.34 14.01
C SER A 318 -12.45 3.65 13.50
N THR A 319 -12.86 4.78 14.05
CA THR A 319 -12.32 6.10 13.70
C THR A 319 -10.84 6.23 14.06
N GLY A 320 -10.43 5.64 15.20
CA GLY A 320 -9.03 5.61 15.63
C GLY A 320 -8.15 4.79 14.70
N VAL A 321 -8.64 3.64 14.22
CA VAL A 321 -7.93 2.78 13.28
C VAL A 321 -7.81 3.46 11.92
N ALA A 322 -8.91 3.99 11.37
CA ALA A 322 -8.93 4.58 10.04
C ALA A 322 -8.02 5.81 9.90
N GLN A 323 -7.87 6.60 10.97
CA GLN A 323 -7.17 7.87 10.92
C GLN A 323 -5.69 7.79 11.33
N ARG A 324 -5.27 6.77 12.06
CA ARG A 324 -3.96 6.78 12.73
C ARG A 324 -3.09 5.55 12.50
N VAL A 325 -3.67 4.46 12.06
CA VAL A 325 -2.93 3.22 11.93
C VAL A 325 -2.40 3.10 10.51
N LEU A 326 -1.11 3.30 10.35
CA LEU A 326 -0.38 3.08 9.10
C LEU A 326 0.39 1.78 9.17
N THR A 327 0.45 1.07 8.06
CA THR A 327 1.35 -0.07 7.93
C THR A 327 2.79 0.41 7.86
N ASN A 328 3.68 -0.29 8.54
CA ASN A 328 5.10 0.06 8.60
C ASN A 328 5.90 -0.55 7.43
N GLY A 329 5.41 -0.41 6.22
CA GLY A 329 6.03 -0.99 5.03
C GLY A 329 7.51 -0.65 4.86
N ARG A 330 7.93 0.55 5.24
CA ARG A 330 9.33 0.98 5.22
C ARG A 330 10.21 0.16 6.16
N VAL A 331 9.71 -0.23 7.32
CA VAL A 331 10.45 -1.02 8.31
C VAL A 331 10.61 -2.46 7.82
N MET A 332 9.56 -3.02 7.22
CA MET A 332 9.53 -4.42 6.80
C MET A 332 10.17 -4.67 5.44
N LEU A 333 9.99 -3.77 4.49
CA LEU A 333 10.33 -3.98 3.08
C LEU A 333 11.34 -2.95 2.54
N GLY A 334 11.70 -1.95 3.33
CA GLY A 334 12.67 -0.91 2.96
C GLY A 334 12.06 0.45 2.64
N GLN A 335 12.94 1.45 2.61
CA GLN A 335 12.59 2.87 2.48
C GLN A 335 11.84 3.23 1.18
N GLY A 336 11.89 2.35 0.20
CA GLY A 336 11.15 2.53 -1.04
C GLY A 336 9.63 2.41 -0.93
N TRP A 337 9.12 1.91 0.18
CA TRP A 337 7.70 1.71 0.38
C TRP A 337 7.08 2.89 1.14
N THR A 338 6.02 3.43 0.56
CA THR A 338 5.17 4.41 1.26
C THR A 338 4.32 3.69 2.29
N ASP A 339 4.20 4.27 3.47
CA ASP A 339 3.30 3.76 4.49
C ASP A 339 1.86 3.83 3.98
N GLN A 340 1.10 2.79 4.26
CA GLN A 340 -0.27 2.62 3.77
C GLN A 340 -1.24 2.64 4.95
N PRO A 341 -2.46 3.18 4.80
CA PRO A 341 -3.49 3.01 5.82
C PRO A 341 -3.89 1.54 5.93
N MET A 342 -4.32 1.12 7.11
CA MET A 342 -5.02 -0.16 7.24
C MET A 342 -6.30 -0.15 6.42
N VAL A 343 -6.62 -1.28 5.81
CA VAL A 343 -7.74 -1.38 4.87
C VAL A 343 -8.94 -2.06 5.52
N PRO A 344 -10.12 -1.43 5.53
CA PRO A 344 -11.36 -2.10 5.94
C PRO A 344 -11.68 -3.27 5.00
N LEU A 345 -12.14 -4.38 5.55
CA LEU A 345 -12.49 -5.56 4.75
C LEU A 345 -13.49 -5.24 3.64
N ARG A 346 -14.51 -4.42 3.93
CA ARG A 346 -15.53 -4.02 2.96
C ARG A 346 -14.90 -3.44 1.69
N ARG A 347 -13.91 -2.55 1.83
CA ARG A 347 -13.20 -1.96 0.69
C ARG A 347 -12.51 -3.01 -0.17
N MET A 348 -11.94 -4.03 0.45
CA MET A 348 -11.29 -5.13 -0.28
C MET A 348 -12.31 -6.02 -0.99
N LEU A 349 -13.45 -6.29 -0.35
CA LEU A 349 -14.53 -7.04 -0.97
C LEU A 349 -15.13 -6.28 -2.16
N ASP A 350 -15.43 -4.99 -1.99
CA ASP A 350 -15.98 -4.14 -3.05
C ASP A 350 -15.05 -4.07 -4.28
N LYS A 351 -13.73 -4.07 -4.04
CA LYS A 351 -12.74 -3.95 -5.12
C LYS A 351 -12.41 -5.28 -5.80
N TYR A 352 -12.36 -6.37 -5.08
CA TYR A 352 -11.75 -7.61 -5.60
C TYR A 352 -12.69 -8.81 -5.69
N LEU A 353 -13.82 -8.80 -4.98
CA LEU A 353 -14.76 -9.93 -4.98
C LEU A 353 -15.30 -10.17 -6.39
N GLY A 354 -15.17 -11.39 -6.87
CA GLY A 354 -15.58 -11.78 -8.23
C GLY A 354 -14.53 -11.52 -9.31
N HIS A 355 -13.55 -10.65 -9.08
CA HIS A 355 -12.40 -10.48 -9.98
C HIS A 355 -11.32 -11.53 -9.71
N VAL A 356 -11.17 -11.91 -8.45
CA VAL A 356 -10.26 -12.97 -7.99
C VAL A 356 -10.98 -13.82 -6.94
N VAL A 357 -10.46 -15.02 -6.70
CA VAL A 357 -10.89 -15.85 -5.57
C VAL A 357 -10.27 -15.33 -4.28
N LEU A 358 -11.07 -15.14 -3.25
CA LEU A 358 -10.61 -14.66 -1.96
C LEU A 358 -10.66 -15.77 -0.90
N PHE A 359 -9.54 -16.01 -0.23
CA PHE A 359 -9.48 -16.85 0.96
C PHE A 359 -9.71 -15.98 2.18
N LEU A 360 -10.90 -16.01 2.77
CA LEU A 360 -11.23 -15.23 3.97
C LEU A 360 -10.98 -16.04 5.22
N GLU A 361 -10.13 -15.49 6.10
CA GLU A 361 -9.79 -16.12 7.37
C GLU A 361 -10.07 -15.17 8.54
N PRO A 362 -11.12 -15.41 9.35
CA PRO A 362 -11.31 -14.69 10.59
C PRO A 362 -10.19 -15.07 11.57
N LYS A 363 -9.46 -14.06 12.06
CA LYS A 363 -8.41 -14.22 13.09
C LYS A 363 -9.00 -13.89 14.46
N GLY A 364 -9.05 -14.84 15.33
CA GLY A 364 -9.75 -14.70 16.60
C GLY A 364 -11.26 -14.91 16.51
N ASN A 365 -11.84 -15.31 17.64
CA ASN A 365 -13.27 -15.64 17.72
C ASN A 365 -14.17 -14.42 17.49
N ASP A 366 -13.70 -13.24 17.86
CA ASP A 366 -14.47 -12.00 17.80
C ASP A 366 -14.78 -11.57 16.36
N ALA A 367 -13.95 -11.93 15.40
CA ALA A 367 -14.13 -11.60 13.98
C ALA A 367 -15.11 -12.56 13.27
N VAL A 368 -15.41 -13.74 13.83
CA VAL A 368 -16.20 -14.78 13.14
C VAL A 368 -17.62 -14.32 12.86
N VAL A 369 -18.35 -13.91 13.89
CA VAL A 369 -19.77 -13.52 13.75
C VAL A 369 -19.92 -12.22 12.92
N PRO A 370 -19.13 -11.16 13.16
CA PRO A 370 -19.16 -9.98 12.29
C PRO A 370 -18.89 -10.29 10.81
N LEU A 371 -17.95 -11.19 10.51
CA LEU A 371 -17.66 -11.61 9.13
C LEU A 371 -18.83 -12.38 8.51
N GLN A 372 -19.42 -13.32 9.25
CA GLN A 372 -20.61 -14.06 8.81
C GLN A 372 -21.77 -13.12 8.49
N ASN A 373 -22.04 -12.17 9.38
CA ASN A 373 -23.09 -11.17 9.18
C ASN A 373 -22.82 -10.28 7.96
N LEU A 374 -21.58 -9.78 7.81
CA LEU A 374 -21.22 -8.97 6.66
C LEU A 374 -21.45 -9.70 5.34
N LEU A 375 -20.99 -10.96 5.25
CA LEU A 375 -21.16 -11.77 4.04
C LEU A 375 -22.63 -12.08 3.76
N ALA A 376 -23.39 -12.48 4.76
CA ALA A 376 -24.80 -12.81 4.60
C ALA A 376 -25.67 -11.60 4.21
N THR A 377 -25.38 -10.42 4.75
CA THR A 377 -26.25 -9.24 4.54
C THR A 377 -25.82 -8.38 3.37
N SER A 378 -24.53 -8.24 3.13
CA SER A 378 -24.01 -7.30 2.11
C SER A 378 -23.44 -7.99 0.87
N TYR A 379 -23.05 -9.26 0.97
CA TYR A 379 -22.43 -10.00 -0.12
C TYR A 379 -23.04 -11.41 -0.29
N PRO A 380 -24.35 -11.53 -0.58
CA PRO A 380 -25.09 -12.81 -0.56
C PRO A 380 -24.57 -13.83 -1.57
N HIS A 381 -23.80 -13.41 -2.60
CA HIS A 381 -23.20 -14.28 -3.61
C HIS A 381 -21.70 -14.50 -3.40
N ALA A 382 -21.14 -14.06 -2.27
CA ALA A 382 -19.71 -14.19 -1.98
C ALA A 382 -19.23 -15.66 -1.99
N ASN A 383 -20.10 -16.61 -1.66
CA ASN A 383 -19.81 -18.05 -1.70
C ASN A 383 -19.37 -18.56 -3.07
N GLN A 384 -19.64 -17.84 -4.17
CA GLN A 384 -19.18 -18.20 -5.50
C GLN A 384 -17.68 -17.96 -5.71
N SER A 385 -17.11 -16.91 -5.06
CA SER A 385 -15.72 -16.46 -5.26
C SER A 385 -14.90 -16.44 -3.97
N VAL A 386 -15.46 -16.93 -2.86
CA VAL A 386 -14.78 -16.98 -1.55
C VAL A 386 -14.58 -18.41 -1.10
N ILE A 387 -13.38 -18.70 -0.63
CA ILE A 387 -13.04 -19.88 0.15
C ILE A 387 -12.93 -19.46 1.62
N TRP A 388 -13.72 -20.05 2.48
CA TRP A 388 -13.59 -19.86 3.93
C TRP A 388 -12.38 -20.64 4.43
N LYS A 389 -11.36 -19.92 4.87
CA LYS A 389 -10.12 -20.50 5.40
C LYS A 389 -10.14 -20.46 6.91
N ALA A 390 -9.82 -21.56 7.57
CA ALA A 390 -9.71 -21.58 9.03
C ALA A 390 -8.88 -22.77 9.54
N HIS A 391 -8.42 -22.65 10.80
CA HIS A 391 -7.69 -23.71 11.49
C HIS A 391 -8.62 -24.89 11.84
N VAL A 392 -8.07 -26.10 11.90
CA VAL A 392 -8.80 -27.33 12.23
C VAL A 392 -9.55 -27.29 13.57
N GLY A 393 -9.07 -26.47 14.51
CA GLY A 393 -9.72 -26.24 15.81
C GLY A 393 -11.01 -25.41 15.75
N THR A 394 -11.38 -24.85 14.60
CA THR A 394 -12.55 -23.98 14.46
C THR A 394 -13.75 -24.70 13.86
N SER A 395 -14.92 -24.02 13.83
CA SER A 395 -16.14 -24.56 13.24
C SER A 395 -16.23 -24.21 11.75
N PHE A 396 -16.58 -25.20 10.93
CA PHE A 396 -16.87 -25.06 9.49
C PHE A 396 -18.36 -25.22 9.18
N VAL A 397 -19.22 -25.32 10.19
CA VAL A 397 -20.66 -25.58 9.98
C VAL A 397 -21.31 -24.40 9.22
N TRP A 398 -21.13 -23.18 9.73
CA TRP A 398 -21.75 -22.01 9.10
C TRP A 398 -21.31 -21.81 7.64
N PRO A 399 -20.00 -21.76 7.31
CA PRO A 399 -19.61 -21.57 5.91
C PRO A 399 -20.12 -22.69 5.01
N LYS A 400 -20.11 -23.94 5.48
CA LYS A 400 -20.60 -25.07 4.68
C LYS A 400 -22.10 -24.99 4.45
N THR A 401 -22.89 -24.65 5.48
CA THR A 401 -24.34 -24.49 5.37
C THR A 401 -24.73 -23.32 4.43
N ASN A 402 -23.87 -22.29 4.34
CA ASN A 402 -24.09 -21.14 3.46
C ASN A 402 -23.41 -21.29 2.08
N GLY A 403 -22.98 -22.48 1.73
CA GLY A 403 -22.50 -22.82 0.38
C GLY A 403 -21.08 -22.37 0.06
N PHE A 404 -20.31 -21.95 1.05
CA PHE A 404 -18.90 -21.62 0.85
C PHE A 404 -18.06 -22.88 0.65
N ARG A 405 -17.07 -22.82 -0.23
CA ARG A 405 -15.96 -23.76 -0.22
C ARG A 405 -15.10 -23.51 1.01
N THR A 406 -14.57 -24.56 1.61
CA THR A 406 -13.87 -24.50 2.89
C THR A 406 -12.46 -25.05 2.77
N TRP A 407 -11.49 -24.31 3.31
CA TRP A 407 -10.11 -24.75 3.46
C TRP A 407 -9.75 -24.86 4.94
N CYS A 408 -9.51 -26.08 5.37
CA CYS A 408 -9.11 -26.41 6.74
C CYS A 408 -7.60 -26.67 6.78
N TYR A 409 -6.84 -25.80 7.45
CA TYR A 409 -5.43 -26.08 7.68
C TYR A 409 -5.20 -26.76 9.02
N VAL A 410 -4.22 -27.63 9.03
CA VAL A 410 -3.93 -28.52 10.16
C VAL A 410 -2.51 -28.31 10.67
N ASP A 411 -2.33 -28.56 11.97
CA ASP A 411 -1.01 -28.61 12.58
C ASP A 411 -0.25 -29.88 12.17
N ASP A 412 1.07 -29.84 12.19
CA ASP A 412 1.93 -30.97 11.83
C ASP A 412 1.64 -32.22 12.68
N GLY A 413 1.21 -32.02 13.93
CA GLY A 413 0.83 -33.06 14.88
C GLY A 413 -0.65 -33.47 14.87
N SER A 414 -1.50 -32.88 14.01
CA SER A 414 -2.93 -33.26 13.95
C SER A 414 -3.10 -34.72 13.55
N SER A 415 -3.86 -35.49 14.38
CA SER A 415 -4.09 -36.89 14.11
C SER A 415 -5.14 -37.12 13.00
N ASN A 416 -5.16 -38.32 12.42
CA ASN A 416 -6.17 -38.69 11.43
C ASN A 416 -7.59 -38.60 11.98
N ALA A 417 -7.81 -38.98 13.26
CA ALA A 417 -9.11 -38.85 13.89
C ALA A 417 -9.65 -37.42 13.94
N VAL A 418 -8.75 -36.42 14.09
CA VAL A 418 -9.12 -34.99 14.02
C VAL A 418 -9.55 -34.62 12.59
N LEU A 419 -8.82 -35.11 11.59
CA LEU A 419 -9.16 -34.86 10.18
C LEU A 419 -10.48 -35.57 9.81
N ASP A 420 -10.69 -36.81 10.26
CA ASP A 420 -11.92 -37.57 9.99
C ASP A 420 -13.15 -36.84 10.56
N GLY A 421 -13.03 -36.27 11.76
CA GLY A 421 -14.10 -35.49 12.38
C GLY A 421 -14.48 -34.21 11.63
N LYS A 422 -13.64 -33.74 10.72
CA LYS A 422 -13.89 -32.53 9.89
C LYS A 422 -14.20 -32.85 8.42
N ASP A 423 -14.02 -34.10 8.02
CA ASP A 423 -13.97 -34.43 6.58
C ASP A 423 -15.24 -34.02 5.83
N SER A 424 -16.43 -34.21 6.39
CA SER A 424 -17.69 -33.80 5.76
C SER A 424 -17.86 -32.27 5.56
N LEU A 425 -17.11 -31.46 6.30
CA LEU A 425 -17.21 -30.01 6.35
C LEU A 425 -16.10 -29.30 5.54
N VAL A 426 -15.13 -30.05 5.03
CA VAL A 426 -13.92 -29.52 4.39
C VAL A 426 -13.89 -29.87 2.91
N ASP A 427 -13.59 -28.90 2.05
CA ASP A 427 -13.37 -29.13 0.63
C ASP A 427 -11.87 -29.24 0.28
N TYR A 428 -11.01 -28.51 0.99
CA TYR A 428 -9.56 -28.45 0.78
C TYR A 428 -8.82 -28.61 2.10
N TRP A 429 -7.79 -29.47 2.12
CA TRP A 429 -6.89 -29.58 3.26
C TRP A 429 -5.72 -28.62 3.13
N GLY A 430 -5.25 -28.09 4.26
CA GLY A 430 -4.09 -27.22 4.34
C GLY A 430 -2.98 -27.85 5.15
N VAL A 431 -1.75 -27.82 4.62
CA VAL A 431 -0.55 -28.35 5.26
C VAL A 431 0.56 -27.30 5.32
N SER A 432 1.27 -27.23 6.43
CA SER A 432 2.45 -26.37 6.57
C SER A 432 3.58 -26.80 5.62
N THR A 433 4.39 -25.85 5.13
CA THR A 433 5.64 -26.18 4.41
C THR A 433 6.64 -26.93 5.30
N SER A 434 6.58 -26.75 6.62
CA SER A 434 7.43 -27.46 7.60
C SER A 434 7.00 -28.91 7.87
N MET A 435 5.75 -29.26 7.52
CA MET A 435 5.25 -30.63 7.70
C MET A 435 6.09 -31.62 6.91
N SER A 436 6.37 -32.79 7.51
CA SER A 436 7.18 -33.82 6.83
C SER A 436 6.53 -34.29 5.52
N SER A 437 7.36 -34.63 4.53
CA SER A 437 6.90 -35.18 3.24
C SER A 437 6.01 -36.42 3.42
N ALA A 438 6.36 -37.30 4.37
CA ALA A 438 5.55 -38.49 4.67
C ALA A 438 4.13 -38.11 5.13
N ARG A 439 4.01 -37.12 6.04
CA ARG A 439 2.70 -36.68 6.54
C ARG A 439 1.90 -35.95 5.47
N ARG A 440 2.55 -35.12 4.65
CA ARG A 440 1.87 -34.47 3.53
C ARG A 440 1.28 -35.48 2.55
N LYS A 441 2.07 -36.49 2.14
CA LYS A 441 1.61 -37.58 1.27
C LYS A 441 0.45 -38.36 1.87
N GLU A 442 0.50 -38.64 3.17
CA GLU A 442 -0.60 -39.30 3.88
C GLU A 442 -1.90 -38.47 3.80
N ILE A 443 -1.83 -37.15 3.97
CA ILE A 443 -3.00 -36.27 3.87
C ILE A 443 -3.51 -36.18 2.42
N VAL A 444 -2.61 -36.10 1.44
CA VAL A 444 -2.96 -36.10 0.00
C VAL A 444 -3.67 -37.39 -0.40
N GLN A 445 -3.26 -38.53 0.16
CA GLN A 445 -3.80 -39.85 -0.16
C GLN A 445 -5.04 -40.24 0.65
N ARG A 446 -5.58 -39.31 1.46
CA ARG A 446 -6.80 -39.59 2.24
C ARG A 446 -7.97 -39.96 1.35
N PRO A 447 -8.90 -40.83 1.85
CA PRO A 447 -10.13 -41.15 1.16
C PRO A 447 -10.90 -39.88 0.76
N GLY A 448 -11.51 -39.90 -0.42
CA GLY A 448 -12.25 -38.75 -0.97
C GLY A 448 -11.41 -37.80 -1.85
N GLY A 449 -10.07 -37.94 -1.88
CA GLY A 449 -9.18 -37.26 -2.83
C GLY A 449 -9.27 -35.74 -2.83
N LYS A 450 -9.48 -35.11 -1.65
CA LYS A 450 -9.60 -33.67 -1.56
C LYS A 450 -8.29 -32.99 -1.87
N PRO A 451 -8.32 -31.89 -2.65
CA PRO A 451 -7.11 -31.14 -2.97
C PRO A 451 -6.41 -30.61 -1.70
N VAL A 452 -5.08 -30.70 -1.70
CA VAL A 452 -4.25 -30.24 -0.59
C VAL A 452 -3.49 -29.00 -0.99
N PHE A 453 -3.53 -27.97 -0.15
CA PHE A 453 -2.81 -26.71 -0.32
C PHE A 453 -1.76 -26.56 0.77
N SER A 454 -0.68 -25.84 0.47
CA SER A 454 0.38 -25.58 1.46
C SER A 454 0.64 -24.10 1.65
N TRP A 455 1.03 -23.72 2.87
CA TRP A 455 1.44 -22.38 3.25
C TRP A 455 2.49 -22.40 4.37
N PRO A 456 3.24 -21.31 4.54
CA PRO A 456 3.55 -20.33 3.52
C PRO A 456 4.68 -20.86 2.61
N VAL A 457 4.58 -20.58 1.32
CA VAL A 457 5.57 -21.02 0.34
C VAL A 457 6.36 -19.81 -0.14
N PHE A 458 7.69 -19.84 -0.03
CA PHE A 458 8.56 -18.69 -0.34
C PHE A 458 9.54 -18.98 -1.45
N ARG A 459 9.83 -20.27 -1.72
CA ARG A 459 10.88 -20.71 -2.62
C ARG A 459 10.33 -21.62 -3.69
N ARG A 460 10.99 -21.60 -4.85
CA ARG A 460 10.75 -22.55 -5.94
C ARG A 460 11.16 -23.98 -5.58
N SER A 461 12.20 -24.13 -4.78
CA SER A 461 12.61 -25.43 -4.24
C SER A 461 11.54 -26.03 -3.31
N GLN A 462 10.92 -25.22 -2.46
CA GLN A 462 9.76 -25.66 -1.66
C GLN A 462 8.59 -26.09 -2.55
N ARG A 463 8.28 -25.30 -3.60
CA ARG A 463 7.25 -25.65 -4.57
C ARG A 463 7.50 -27.02 -5.18
N ALA A 464 8.71 -27.26 -5.71
CA ALA A 464 9.05 -28.52 -6.33
C ALA A 464 8.87 -29.73 -5.38
N ALA A 465 9.27 -29.58 -4.11
CA ALA A 465 9.08 -30.60 -3.09
C ALA A 465 7.59 -30.85 -2.76
N LEU A 466 6.80 -29.79 -2.66
CA LEU A 466 5.36 -29.88 -2.37
C LEU A 466 4.59 -30.51 -3.53
N GLU A 467 4.89 -30.14 -4.77
CA GLU A 467 4.31 -30.73 -5.99
C GLU A 467 4.64 -32.23 -6.08
N ALA A 468 5.88 -32.63 -5.73
CA ALA A 468 6.29 -34.03 -5.68
C ALA A 468 5.55 -34.84 -4.59
N ASP A 469 5.04 -34.18 -3.56
CA ASP A 469 4.20 -34.79 -2.53
C ASP A 469 2.70 -34.82 -2.90
N GLY A 470 2.31 -34.22 -4.02
CA GLY A 470 0.93 -34.18 -4.52
C GLY A 470 0.13 -32.97 -4.05
N VAL A 471 0.78 -31.93 -3.51
CA VAL A 471 0.15 -30.64 -3.18
C VAL A 471 -0.19 -29.90 -4.48
N VAL A 472 -1.40 -29.36 -4.58
CA VAL A 472 -1.91 -28.74 -5.80
C VAL A 472 -2.19 -27.23 -5.66
N GLY A 473 -2.01 -26.67 -4.48
CA GLY A 473 -2.17 -25.23 -4.21
C GLY A 473 -1.08 -24.72 -3.28
N LEU A 474 -0.53 -23.55 -3.59
CA LEU A 474 0.63 -22.97 -2.92
C LEU A 474 0.30 -21.52 -2.53
N MET A 475 0.18 -21.24 -1.24
CA MET A 475 -0.04 -19.89 -0.74
C MET A 475 1.31 -19.22 -0.45
N SER A 476 1.61 -18.16 -1.20
CA SER A 476 2.93 -17.53 -1.21
C SER A 476 2.87 -16.04 -0.96
N SER A 477 3.77 -15.54 -0.12
CA SER A 477 3.99 -14.09 0.08
C SER A 477 4.77 -13.44 -1.07
N ASP A 478 5.40 -14.24 -1.95
CA ASP A 478 5.90 -13.83 -3.26
C ASP A 478 5.34 -14.75 -4.36
N PRO A 479 4.05 -14.61 -4.65
CA PRO A 479 3.36 -15.55 -5.53
C PRO A 479 3.86 -15.49 -6.98
N VAL A 480 4.35 -14.34 -7.42
CA VAL A 480 4.88 -14.17 -8.78
C VAL A 480 6.18 -14.94 -8.95
N TYR A 481 7.08 -14.85 -7.99
CA TYR A 481 8.33 -15.61 -7.98
C TYR A 481 8.08 -17.11 -7.89
N VAL A 482 7.27 -17.55 -6.93
CA VAL A 482 6.98 -18.98 -6.71
C VAL A 482 6.24 -19.59 -7.89
N ARG A 483 5.36 -18.84 -8.56
CA ARG A 483 4.67 -19.33 -9.78
C ARG A 483 5.64 -19.61 -10.93
N GLY A 484 6.68 -18.78 -11.07
CA GLY A 484 7.71 -18.98 -12.08
C GLY A 484 8.51 -20.26 -11.84
N THR A 485 8.76 -21.03 -12.89
CA THR A 485 9.54 -22.29 -12.81
C THR A 485 10.90 -22.17 -13.45
N THR A 486 11.11 -21.16 -14.29
CA THR A 486 12.35 -20.94 -15.03
C THR A 486 12.95 -19.59 -14.68
N ALA A 487 14.24 -19.45 -14.93
CA ALA A 487 14.89 -18.15 -14.95
C ALA A 487 14.21 -17.25 -16.01
N GLN A 488 13.81 -16.06 -15.60
CA GLN A 488 13.05 -15.15 -16.46
C GLN A 488 13.90 -13.99 -16.97
N ALA A 489 15.07 -13.77 -16.40
CA ALA A 489 15.94 -12.67 -16.75
C ALA A 489 17.30 -13.15 -17.27
N THR A 490 17.87 -12.43 -18.22
CA THR A 490 19.26 -12.57 -18.66
C THR A 490 20.19 -11.68 -17.83
N ALA A 491 19.62 -10.76 -17.08
CA ALA A 491 20.31 -9.88 -16.15
C ALA A 491 19.41 -9.58 -14.96
N SER A 492 20.02 -9.18 -13.86
CA SER A 492 19.30 -8.77 -12.66
C SER A 492 19.99 -7.52 -12.07
N ARG A 493 19.20 -6.67 -11.47
CA ARG A 493 19.67 -5.42 -10.90
C ARG A 493 18.95 -5.10 -9.60
N TRP A 494 19.72 -4.69 -8.61
CA TRP A 494 19.26 -4.05 -7.41
C TRP A 494 20.12 -2.81 -7.13
N ASP A 495 19.50 -1.67 -7.12
CA ASP A 495 20.14 -0.38 -6.85
C ASP A 495 19.45 0.36 -5.69
N GLN A 496 19.85 1.60 -5.48
CA GLN A 496 19.27 2.44 -4.41
C GLN A 496 17.79 2.76 -4.60
N GLN A 497 17.26 2.56 -5.80
CA GLN A 497 15.86 2.85 -6.11
C GLN A 497 14.97 1.65 -5.79
N VAL A 498 14.96 1.30 -4.53
CA VAL A 498 14.18 0.14 -4.02
C VAL A 498 12.67 0.40 -4.04
N LYS A 499 12.25 1.59 -4.46
CA LYS A 499 10.84 2.03 -4.41
C LYS A 499 9.90 1.20 -5.23
N GLU A 500 10.42 0.62 -6.27
CA GLU A 500 9.59 -0.16 -7.14
C GLU A 500 9.70 -1.61 -6.75
N SER A 501 8.60 -2.25 -6.92
CA SER A 501 8.36 -3.65 -6.64
C SER A 501 9.36 -4.59 -7.33
N GLY A 502 10.57 -4.43 -7.25
CA GLY A 502 11.55 -5.26 -7.92
C GLY A 502 12.92 -5.20 -7.28
N GLY A 503 13.11 -4.19 -6.47
CA GLY A 503 14.42 -3.83 -6.01
C GLY A 503 14.85 -4.38 -4.66
N THR A 504 13.95 -4.89 -3.85
CA THR A 504 14.26 -5.27 -2.47
C THR A 504 14.74 -6.71 -2.39
N PRO A 505 15.90 -6.98 -1.78
CA PRO A 505 16.32 -8.33 -1.44
C PRO A 505 15.27 -8.98 -0.53
N GLN A 506 14.90 -10.21 -0.83
CA GLN A 506 13.93 -10.92 0.00
C GLN A 506 14.65 -11.73 1.06
N ALA A 507 14.27 -11.48 2.31
CA ALA A 507 14.63 -12.35 3.42
C ALA A 507 13.84 -13.67 3.32
N ASP A 508 14.49 -14.75 3.66
CA ASP A 508 13.79 -15.99 3.93
C ASP A 508 12.88 -15.78 5.15
N TYR A 509 11.61 -16.09 5.03
CA TYR A 509 10.60 -15.83 6.05
C TYR A 509 10.87 -16.49 7.41
N ASN A 510 11.54 -17.65 7.41
CA ASN A 510 11.90 -18.35 8.65
C ASN A 510 13.07 -17.72 9.41
N VAL A 511 13.51 -16.58 8.97
CA VAL A 511 14.59 -15.85 9.59
C VAL A 511 13.94 -14.71 10.35
N ASP A 512 13.93 -14.77 11.67
CA ASP A 512 13.38 -13.74 12.60
C ASP A 512 13.94 -12.34 12.45
N ALA A 513 14.53 -12.05 11.31
CA ALA A 513 15.21 -10.82 11.11
C ALA A 513 15.01 -10.35 9.68
N ALA A 514 14.13 -9.40 9.53
CA ALA A 514 14.05 -8.59 8.33
C ALA A 514 15.43 -8.00 7.98
N LEU A 515 15.70 -7.83 6.69
CA LEU A 515 16.81 -7.01 6.25
C LEU A 515 16.66 -5.61 6.86
N LYS A 516 17.74 -5.11 7.42
CA LYS A 516 17.78 -3.77 7.98
C LYS A 516 18.15 -2.79 6.88
N PHE A 517 17.27 -1.87 6.57
CA PHE A 517 17.51 -0.86 5.53
C PHE A 517 18.06 0.41 6.15
N SER A 518 18.98 1.08 5.43
CA SER A 518 19.35 2.45 5.73
C SER A 518 18.28 3.41 5.23
N GLU A 519 18.04 4.48 5.96
CA GLU A 519 17.00 5.45 5.64
C GLU A 519 17.32 6.35 4.45
N THR A 520 18.58 6.51 4.07
CA THR A 520 18.99 7.57 3.14
C THR A 520 19.58 7.11 1.82
N ASP A 521 20.16 5.93 1.72
CA ASP A 521 21.04 5.57 0.59
C ASP A 521 20.92 4.13 0.07
N GLY A 522 19.89 3.40 0.49
CA GLY A 522 19.59 2.06 -0.03
C GLY A 522 20.50 0.93 0.46
N TRP A 523 21.35 1.17 1.46
CA TRP A 523 22.14 0.12 2.09
C TRP A 523 21.25 -0.85 2.85
N VAL A 524 21.51 -2.14 2.71
CA VAL A 524 20.86 -3.21 3.46
C VAL A 524 21.85 -4.01 4.25
N SER A 525 21.45 -4.52 5.40
CA SER A 525 22.22 -5.45 6.20
C SER A 525 21.35 -6.59 6.71
N ILE A 526 21.99 -7.70 7.05
CA ILE A 526 21.32 -8.87 7.63
C ILE A 526 21.26 -8.71 9.15
N ASN A 527 20.04 -8.73 9.72
CA ASN A 527 19.84 -8.56 11.16
C ASN A 527 20.03 -9.86 11.96
N ARG A 528 21.06 -10.64 11.64
CA ARG A 528 21.46 -11.88 12.34
C ARG A 528 22.96 -11.92 12.53
N ALA A 529 23.38 -12.61 13.56
CA ALA A 529 24.81 -12.84 13.80
C ALA A 529 25.47 -13.69 12.70
N ARG A 530 24.70 -14.57 12.07
CA ARG A 530 25.17 -15.44 10.97
C ARG A 530 24.00 -15.80 10.08
N GLY A 531 24.18 -15.80 8.78
CA GLY A 531 23.16 -16.24 7.85
C GLY A 531 23.40 -15.87 6.40
N THR A 532 22.57 -16.40 5.54
CA THR A 532 22.44 -15.99 4.15
C THR A 532 20.99 -15.65 3.86
N TYR A 533 20.79 -14.71 2.93
CA TYR A 533 19.48 -14.31 2.44
C TYR A 533 19.42 -14.50 0.94
N GLY A 534 18.47 -15.28 0.47
CA GLY A 534 18.16 -15.38 -0.94
C GLY A 534 17.69 -14.04 -1.49
N LEU A 535 18.16 -13.70 -2.67
CA LEU A 535 17.71 -12.52 -3.40
C LEU A 535 16.65 -12.92 -4.42
N GLY A 536 15.47 -13.31 -3.94
CA GLY A 536 14.42 -13.95 -4.74
C GLY A 536 14.00 -13.15 -5.98
N ARG A 537 13.99 -11.81 -5.92
CA ARG A 537 13.59 -10.97 -7.04
C ARG A 537 14.68 -10.79 -8.09
N TYR A 538 15.92 -10.97 -7.71
CA TYR A 538 17.08 -10.90 -8.59
C TYR A 538 17.54 -12.26 -9.03
N CYS A 539 16.84 -13.28 -8.63
CA CYS A 539 17.05 -14.65 -9.05
C CYS A 539 15.79 -15.19 -9.70
N PRO A 540 15.92 -16.25 -10.45
CA PRO A 540 17.15 -16.68 -11.08
C PRO A 540 17.40 -15.90 -12.36
N ILE A 541 18.66 -15.77 -12.71
CA ILE A 541 19.04 -15.41 -14.07
C ILE A 541 19.28 -16.69 -14.88
N THR A 542 19.12 -16.61 -16.21
CA THR A 542 19.61 -17.63 -17.12
C THR A 542 21.03 -17.23 -17.54
N PRO A 543 22.09 -17.93 -17.09
CA PRO A 543 23.43 -17.64 -17.56
C PRO A 543 23.54 -17.81 -19.07
N GLY A 544 24.12 -16.82 -19.74
CA GLY A 544 24.42 -16.88 -21.17
C GLY A 544 25.61 -17.82 -21.48
N ALA A 545 25.90 -17.99 -22.76
CA ALA A 545 27.01 -18.84 -23.23
C ALA A 545 28.38 -18.35 -22.72
N GLY A 546 28.55 -17.04 -22.53
CA GLY A 546 29.74 -16.42 -21.93
C GLY A 546 29.81 -16.48 -20.41
N GLY A 547 28.70 -16.79 -19.76
CA GLY A 547 28.57 -16.69 -18.33
C GLY A 547 27.94 -15.35 -17.89
N TYR A 548 28.22 -14.93 -16.67
CA TYR A 548 27.68 -13.69 -16.12
C TYR A 548 28.68 -12.97 -15.21
N ARG A 549 28.44 -11.67 -15.05
CA ARG A 549 29.17 -10.78 -14.15
C ARG A 549 28.25 -10.32 -13.03
N ILE A 550 28.74 -10.36 -11.79
CA ILE A 550 28.11 -9.78 -10.62
C ILE A 550 28.93 -8.57 -10.20
N GLN A 551 28.30 -7.42 -9.99
CA GLN A 551 28.88 -6.27 -9.32
C GLN A 551 28.02 -5.91 -8.09
N ILE A 552 28.67 -5.61 -6.97
CA ILE A 552 28.00 -5.25 -5.72
C ILE A 552 28.87 -4.30 -4.91
N GLU A 553 28.25 -3.31 -4.29
CA GLU A 553 28.89 -2.48 -3.29
C GLU A 553 28.70 -3.08 -1.90
N MET A 554 29.77 -3.04 -1.10
CA MET A 554 29.77 -3.48 0.28
C MET A 554 30.56 -2.49 1.16
N LYS A 555 30.14 -2.31 2.41
CA LYS A 555 30.89 -1.59 3.44
C LYS A 555 30.68 -2.22 4.82
N TYR A 556 31.51 -1.81 5.75
CA TYR A 556 31.33 -1.97 7.18
C TYR A 556 31.29 -0.59 7.82
N ASP A 557 30.29 -0.29 8.63
CA ASP A 557 30.23 0.99 9.36
C ASP A 557 31.18 0.97 10.57
N GLN A 558 31.49 -0.22 11.09
CA GLN A 558 32.49 -0.43 12.15
C GLN A 558 33.33 -1.69 11.88
N ILE A 559 34.57 -1.67 12.29
CA ILE A 559 35.47 -2.82 12.24
C ILE A 559 35.61 -3.41 13.64
N ASN A 560 35.27 -4.68 13.79
CA ASN A 560 35.49 -5.40 15.05
C ASN A 560 36.94 -5.83 15.17
N THR A 561 37.72 -5.11 15.99
CA THR A 561 39.14 -5.42 16.23
C THR A 561 39.33 -6.59 17.17
N GLY A 562 38.30 -7.00 17.91
CA GLY A 562 38.33 -8.16 18.80
C GLY A 562 38.06 -9.50 18.10
N ASP A 563 37.42 -9.51 16.96
CA ASP A 563 37.20 -10.67 16.12
C ASP A 563 37.34 -10.32 14.63
N LEU A 564 38.51 -10.48 14.11
CA LEU A 564 38.82 -10.21 12.72
C LEU A 564 38.27 -11.26 11.73
N ASN A 565 37.62 -12.32 12.22
CA ASN A 565 36.93 -13.30 11.38
C ASN A 565 35.51 -12.89 11.01
N VAL A 566 34.98 -11.82 11.60
CA VAL A 566 33.73 -11.19 11.15
C VAL A 566 33.82 -10.95 9.64
N HIS A 567 32.80 -11.37 8.92
CA HIS A 567 32.82 -11.29 7.47
C HIS A 567 31.42 -11.00 6.89
N GLY A 568 31.42 -10.40 5.73
CA GLY A 568 30.31 -10.32 4.82
C GLY A 568 30.67 -10.89 3.46
N GLY A 569 29.66 -11.20 2.67
CA GLY A 569 29.93 -11.76 1.35
C GLY A 569 28.73 -12.03 0.49
N LEU A 570 28.98 -12.78 -0.56
CA LEU A 570 27.98 -13.16 -1.55
C LEU A 570 28.06 -14.66 -1.82
N TYR A 571 26.90 -15.32 -1.79
CA TYR A 571 26.73 -16.70 -2.19
C TYR A 571 26.12 -16.77 -3.59
N PHE A 572 26.70 -17.48 -4.54
CA PHE A 572 26.32 -17.46 -5.95
C PHE A 572 26.58 -18.78 -6.67
N GLY A 573 26.15 -18.92 -7.92
CA GLY A 573 26.33 -20.11 -8.73
C GLY A 573 25.40 -21.27 -8.35
N LYS A 574 24.43 -21.04 -7.49
CA LYS A 574 23.47 -22.06 -7.03
C LYS A 574 22.51 -22.46 -8.13
N ALA A 575 22.16 -23.73 -8.18
CA ALA A 575 21.16 -24.28 -9.09
C ALA A 575 19.73 -24.05 -8.61
N SER A 576 19.53 -23.78 -7.32
CA SER A 576 18.22 -23.58 -6.70
C SER A 576 18.26 -22.49 -5.62
N ASP A 577 17.11 -22.10 -5.14
CA ASP A 577 16.92 -21.14 -4.04
C ASP A 577 16.89 -21.81 -2.65
N ASP A 578 17.34 -23.04 -2.54
CA ASP A 578 17.50 -23.72 -1.26
C ASP A 578 18.36 -22.89 -0.30
N PRO A 579 18.04 -22.90 1.02
CA PRO A 579 18.79 -22.12 1.98
C PRO A 579 20.26 -22.59 2.05
N TYR A 580 21.11 -21.65 2.44
CA TYR A 580 22.49 -21.95 2.80
C TYR A 580 22.73 -21.53 4.25
N GLU A 581 23.31 -22.41 5.03
CA GLU A 581 23.73 -22.11 6.41
C GLU A 581 25.19 -22.49 6.62
N PHE A 582 25.90 -21.69 7.41
CA PHE A 582 27.29 -21.96 7.76
C PHE A 582 27.40 -23.20 8.68
N ASN A 583 28.45 -24.00 8.46
CA ASN A 583 28.75 -25.17 9.26
C ASN A 583 27.65 -26.24 9.32
N THR A 584 26.84 -26.30 8.30
CA THR A 584 25.85 -27.36 8.11
C THR A 584 26.01 -28.01 6.75
N ILE A 585 25.42 -29.18 6.56
CA ILE A 585 25.27 -29.77 5.22
C ILE A 585 24.16 -29.03 4.52
N ASN A 586 24.51 -28.33 3.45
CA ASN A 586 23.55 -27.50 2.73
C ASN A 586 22.82 -28.28 1.63
N PRO A 587 21.54 -27.99 1.38
CA PRO A 587 20.76 -28.65 0.35
C PRO A 587 21.16 -28.23 -1.07
N SER A 588 21.92 -27.15 -1.25
CA SER A 588 22.37 -26.69 -2.56
C SER A 588 23.86 -26.36 -2.57
N ASN A 589 24.48 -26.64 -3.71
CA ASN A 589 25.87 -26.32 -4.01
C ASN A 589 26.01 -24.89 -4.53
N GLY A 590 27.17 -24.28 -4.37
CA GLY A 590 27.47 -22.96 -4.90
C GLY A 590 28.84 -22.46 -4.50
N TYR A 591 29.11 -21.21 -4.82
CA TYR A 591 30.35 -20.50 -4.44
C TYR A 591 30.03 -19.45 -3.39
N HIS A 592 31.00 -19.19 -2.52
CA HIS A 592 30.90 -18.21 -1.46
C HIS A 592 32.12 -17.31 -1.47
N LEU A 593 31.95 -16.04 -1.81
CA LEU A 593 32.96 -15.01 -1.64
C LEU A 593 32.71 -14.31 -0.31
N ILE A 594 33.73 -14.26 0.53
CA ILE A 594 33.70 -13.56 1.81
C ILE A 594 34.85 -12.54 1.89
N LEU A 595 34.55 -11.40 2.52
CA LEU A 595 35.53 -10.41 2.94
C LEU A 595 35.52 -10.32 4.46
N ARG A 596 36.68 -10.49 5.09
CA ARG A 596 36.86 -10.38 6.53
C ARG A 596 37.30 -8.98 6.95
N HIS A 597 37.12 -8.67 8.23
CA HIS A 597 37.60 -7.42 8.82
C HIS A 597 39.14 -7.28 8.79
N ASN A 598 39.89 -8.36 8.74
CA ASN A 598 41.34 -8.33 8.56
C ASN A 598 41.78 -8.14 7.10
N GLY A 599 40.86 -7.91 6.19
CA GLY A 599 41.19 -7.74 4.77
C GLY A 599 41.30 -9.02 3.96
N VAL A 600 41.09 -10.18 4.56
CA VAL A 600 41.09 -11.45 3.84
C VAL A 600 39.88 -11.54 2.91
N LEU A 601 40.18 -11.68 1.61
CA LEU A 601 39.18 -12.06 0.62
C LEU A 601 39.38 -13.56 0.32
N ARG A 602 38.30 -14.33 0.49
CA ARG A 602 38.31 -15.77 0.26
C ARG A 602 37.17 -16.18 -0.65
N LEU A 603 37.49 -16.98 -1.67
CA LEU A 603 36.53 -17.67 -2.50
C LEU A 603 36.50 -19.15 -2.15
N SER A 604 35.35 -19.70 -1.84
CA SER A 604 35.15 -21.10 -1.51
C SER A 604 34.05 -21.72 -2.37
N ARG A 605 34.19 -23.02 -2.63
CA ARG A 605 33.18 -23.89 -3.22
C ARG A 605 32.52 -24.73 -2.12
N HIS A 606 31.21 -24.73 -2.05
CA HIS A 606 30.43 -25.54 -1.12
C HIS A 606 29.80 -26.71 -1.84
N VAL A 607 29.84 -27.87 -1.23
CA VAL A 607 29.23 -29.11 -1.72
C VAL A 607 28.26 -29.66 -0.68
N THR A 608 27.19 -30.32 -1.13
CA THR A 608 26.11 -30.84 -0.26
C THR A 608 26.54 -31.95 0.70
N THR A 609 27.75 -32.45 0.57
CA THR A 609 28.27 -33.53 1.40
C THR A 609 29.20 -33.06 2.52
N GLN A 610 29.50 -31.78 2.59
CA GLN A 610 30.46 -31.22 3.55
C GLN A 610 29.85 -30.01 4.29
N THR A 611 30.26 -29.86 5.54
CA THR A 611 29.84 -28.73 6.38
C THR A 611 30.64 -27.44 6.13
N GLY A 612 31.85 -27.55 5.57
CA GLY A 612 32.74 -26.42 5.27
C GLY A 612 32.90 -26.18 3.78
N GLY A 613 33.38 -25.00 3.42
CA GLY A 613 33.74 -24.68 2.04
C GLY A 613 35.13 -25.17 1.67
N ILE A 614 35.27 -25.65 0.45
CA ILE A 614 36.56 -25.96 -0.17
C ILE A 614 37.13 -24.66 -0.71
N GLN A 615 38.25 -24.19 -0.16
CA GLN A 615 38.90 -22.98 -0.61
C GLN A 615 39.40 -23.13 -2.06
N LEU A 616 39.16 -22.12 -2.88
CA LEU A 616 39.60 -22.08 -4.27
C LEU A 616 40.76 -21.11 -4.46
N GLY A 617 41.61 -21.37 -5.48
CA GLY A 617 42.72 -20.51 -5.83
C GLY A 617 43.92 -20.61 -4.86
N ALA A 618 44.73 -19.56 -4.84
CA ALA A 618 45.99 -19.52 -4.07
C ALA A 618 45.82 -19.33 -2.56
N GLY A 619 44.60 -19.27 -2.09
CA GLY A 619 44.31 -19.04 -0.69
C GLY A 619 43.68 -17.68 -0.41
N ASP A 620 43.91 -17.16 0.79
CA ASP A 620 43.38 -15.85 1.21
C ASP A 620 44.12 -14.72 0.47
N ILE A 621 43.39 -13.81 -0.11
CA ILE A 621 43.86 -12.73 -0.96
C ILE A 621 43.52 -11.40 -0.36
N GLY A 622 44.41 -10.44 -0.54
CA GLY A 622 44.18 -9.09 -0.08
C GLY A 622 44.84 -8.81 1.26
N THR A 623 45.36 -7.64 1.38
CA THR A 623 46.11 -7.18 2.56
C THR A 623 45.53 -5.91 3.14
N ASP A 624 44.65 -5.25 2.38
CA ASP A 624 44.03 -3.99 2.82
C ASP A 624 42.75 -4.27 3.61
N ALA A 625 42.81 -4.11 4.92
CA ALA A 625 41.64 -4.21 5.78
C ALA A 625 40.58 -3.20 5.32
N PRO A 626 39.28 -3.56 5.41
CA PRO A 626 38.21 -2.60 5.19
C PRO A 626 38.36 -1.42 6.14
N VAL A 627 38.09 -0.23 5.65
CA VAL A 627 38.03 0.98 6.45
C VAL A 627 36.56 1.25 6.81
N ALA A 628 36.30 1.51 8.09
CA ALA A 628 34.96 1.80 8.58
C ALA A 628 34.31 2.96 7.78
N GLY A 629 33.08 2.76 7.34
CA GLY A 629 32.31 3.72 6.55
C GLY A 629 32.68 3.80 5.07
N GLN A 630 33.79 3.21 4.62
CA GLN A 630 34.18 3.23 3.21
C GLN A 630 33.50 2.11 2.42
N SER A 631 32.90 2.45 1.29
CA SER A 631 32.34 1.48 0.37
C SER A 631 33.43 0.87 -0.53
N MET A 632 33.24 -0.39 -0.87
CA MET A 632 34.06 -1.16 -1.77
C MET A 632 33.17 -1.79 -2.83
N THR A 633 33.57 -1.75 -4.08
CA THR A 633 32.84 -2.43 -5.16
C THR A 633 33.57 -3.72 -5.52
N PHE A 634 32.84 -4.83 -5.42
CA PHE A 634 33.33 -6.14 -5.85
C PHE A 634 32.74 -6.48 -7.22
N GLN A 635 33.57 -7.11 -8.04
CA GLN A 635 33.16 -7.72 -9.30
C GLN A 635 33.53 -9.20 -9.28
N ILE A 636 32.56 -10.03 -9.71
CA ILE A 636 32.74 -11.46 -9.85
C ILE A 636 32.38 -11.84 -11.27
N ASP A 637 33.32 -12.38 -12.01
CA ASP A 637 33.13 -12.90 -13.37
C ASP A 637 33.03 -14.43 -13.30
N VAL A 638 31.91 -14.97 -13.72
CA VAL A 638 31.60 -16.40 -13.76
C VAL A 638 31.50 -16.81 -15.22
N THR A 639 32.60 -17.25 -15.81
CA THR A 639 32.65 -17.77 -17.19
C THR A 639 32.29 -19.26 -17.22
N PRO A 640 32.11 -19.89 -18.38
CA PRO A 640 31.88 -21.33 -18.46
C PRO A 640 32.95 -22.18 -17.76
N THR A 641 34.18 -21.73 -17.69
CA THR A 641 35.32 -22.51 -17.21
C THR A 641 36.06 -21.91 -16.02
N THR A 642 35.85 -20.61 -15.74
CA THR A 642 36.61 -19.91 -14.69
C THR A 642 35.71 -19.04 -13.81
N ILE A 643 36.22 -18.71 -12.63
CA ILE A 643 35.65 -17.70 -11.74
C ILE A 643 36.76 -16.74 -11.37
N GLU A 644 36.49 -15.45 -11.44
CA GLU A 644 37.38 -14.41 -10.95
C GLU A 644 36.61 -13.45 -10.05
N ALA A 645 37.15 -13.18 -8.87
CA ALA A 645 36.61 -12.17 -7.96
C ALA A 645 37.66 -11.09 -7.73
N ARG A 646 37.26 -9.80 -7.80
CA ARG A 646 38.14 -8.65 -7.59
C ARG A 646 37.42 -7.48 -6.93
N ARG A 647 38.16 -6.67 -6.19
CA ARG A 647 37.75 -5.35 -5.75
C ARG A 647 38.14 -4.32 -6.82
N LEU A 648 37.16 -3.58 -7.34
CA LEU A 648 37.41 -2.55 -8.33
C LEU A 648 38.25 -1.41 -7.71
N GLY A 649 39.19 -0.89 -8.47
CA GLY A 649 40.10 0.17 -8.01
C GLY A 649 41.24 -0.28 -7.11
N ASN A 650 41.35 -1.59 -6.85
CA ASN A 650 42.49 -2.16 -6.10
C ASN A 650 43.11 -3.35 -6.85
N PRO A 651 44.27 -3.18 -7.49
CA PRO A 651 44.86 -4.21 -8.33
C PRO A 651 45.38 -5.43 -7.54
N ILE A 652 45.57 -5.30 -6.23
CA ILE A 652 46.05 -6.38 -5.38
C ILE A 652 44.92 -7.33 -5.00
N TRP A 653 43.68 -6.83 -4.94
CA TRP A 653 42.52 -7.62 -4.55
C TRP A 653 41.86 -8.31 -5.74
N THR A 654 42.52 -9.32 -6.22
CA THR A 654 42.00 -10.20 -7.26
C THR A 654 42.36 -11.64 -7.01
N THR A 655 41.45 -12.57 -7.24
CA THR A 655 41.73 -13.99 -7.25
C THR A 655 42.51 -14.40 -8.50
N GLY A 656 42.55 -13.55 -9.53
CA GLY A 656 42.81 -14.01 -10.86
C GLY A 656 41.77 -15.04 -11.35
N PRO A 657 41.83 -15.46 -12.61
CA PRO A 657 40.93 -16.50 -13.11
C PRO A 657 41.24 -17.84 -12.46
N ILE A 658 40.28 -18.38 -11.71
CA ILE A 658 40.38 -19.72 -11.09
C ILE A 658 39.66 -20.71 -11.99
N ALA A 659 40.32 -21.77 -12.41
CA ALA A 659 39.72 -22.86 -13.18
C ALA A 659 38.77 -23.68 -12.28
N ASP A 660 37.52 -23.45 -12.39
CA ASP A 660 36.43 -24.21 -11.77
C ASP A 660 35.16 -24.04 -12.58
N ALA A 661 34.54 -25.14 -12.98
CA ALA A 661 33.30 -25.16 -13.77
C ALA A 661 32.15 -25.83 -13.03
N SER A 662 32.25 -26.03 -11.72
CA SER A 662 31.33 -26.89 -10.97
C SER A 662 29.92 -26.35 -10.91
N TYR A 663 29.76 -25.03 -10.73
CA TYR A 663 28.43 -24.44 -10.50
C TYR A 663 28.20 -23.19 -11.37
N ARG A 664 27.12 -23.21 -12.14
CA ARG A 664 26.74 -22.14 -13.07
C ARG A 664 25.29 -21.76 -12.93
N GLY A 665 24.70 -22.05 -11.77
CA GLY A 665 23.32 -21.66 -11.49
C GLY A 665 23.16 -20.15 -11.34
N GLY A 666 21.96 -19.66 -11.60
CA GLY A 666 21.62 -18.24 -11.57
C GLY A 666 21.07 -17.75 -10.24
N TYR A 667 21.15 -18.55 -9.18
CA TYR A 667 20.69 -18.14 -7.85
C TYR A 667 21.85 -17.63 -6.99
N PHE A 668 21.58 -16.59 -6.22
CA PHE A 668 22.56 -15.95 -5.35
C PHE A 668 21.91 -15.37 -4.09
N GLY A 669 22.72 -15.02 -3.11
CA GLY A 669 22.29 -14.46 -1.83
C GLY A 669 23.39 -13.66 -1.16
N LEU A 670 22.99 -12.75 -0.26
CA LEU A 670 23.89 -12.06 0.65
C LEU A 670 24.25 -12.97 1.81
N SER A 671 25.44 -12.79 2.40
CA SER A 671 25.88 -13.59 3.55
C SER A 671 26.64 -12.75 4.57
N ASN A 672 26.47 -13.09 5.86
CA ASN A 672 27.31 -12.60 6.94
C ASN A 672 27.68 -13.74 7.90
N GLY A 673 28.74 -13.57 8.66
CA GLY A 673 29.17 -14.56 9.64
C GLY A 673 29.99 -13.98 10.77
N SER A 674 29.94 -14.68 11.91
CA SER A 674 30.69 -14.39 13.12
C SER A 674 30.44 -13.00 13.71
N ILE A 675 29.23 -12.47 13.58
CA ILE A 675 28.92 -11.12 14.06
C ILE A 675 28.30 -11.22 15.45
N SER A 676 29.09 -10.98 16.48
CA SER A 676 28.62 -10.79 17.86
C SER A 676 28.16 -9.34 18.11
N ASP A 677 28.72 -8.38 17.38
CA ASP A 677 28.39 -6.98 17.44
C ASP A 677 27.58 -6.55 16.22
N THR A 678 26.39 -6.02 16.48
CA THR A 678 25.49 -5.59 15.42
C THR A 678 26.00 -4.38 14.65
N ALA A 679 26.88 -3.58 15.23
CA ALA A 679 27.46 -2.41 14.58
C ALA A 679 28.53 -2.77 13.55
N ALA A 680 29.16 -3.94 13.68
CA ALA A 680 30.19 -4.43 12.79
C ALA A 680 29.63 -5.22 11.59
N ARG A 681 28.34 -5.11 11.30
CA ARG A 681 27.70 -5.82 10.18
C ARG A 681 28.15 -5.30 8.82
N PRO A 682 28.19 -6.18 7.81
CA PRO A 682 28.30 -5.75 6.43
C PRO A 682 27.00 -5.10 5.96
N TYR A 683 27.14 -4.12 5.09
CA TYR A 683 26.07 -3.48 4.35
C TYR A 683 26.31 -3.65 2.86
N TRP A 684 25.25 -3.86 2.09
CA TRP A 684 25.30 -4.04 0.64
C TRP A 684 24.34 -3.11 -0.06
N ARG A 685 24.70 -2.71 -1.30
CA ARG A 685 23.80 -2.03 -2.24
C ARG A 685 24.29 -2.23 -3.67
N ASN A 686 23.53 -1.70 -4.64
CA ASN A 686 23.89 -1.66 -6.06
C ASN A 686 24.31 -3.02 -6.63
N LEU A 687 23.57 -4.08 -6.31
CA LEU A 687 23.77 -5.38 -6.95
C LEU A 687 23.32 -5.29 -8.42
N ILE A 688 24.25 -5.59 -9.32
CA ILE A 688 24.02 -5.65 -10.76
C ILE A 688 24.58 -6.96 -11.29
N ILE A 689 23.76 -7.69 -12.05
CA ILE A 689 24.15 -8.91 -12.72
C ILE A 689 23.92 -8.76 -14.20
N THR A 690 24.94 -8.98 -15.02
CA THR A 690 24.90 -8.87 -16.48
C THR A 690 25.49 -10.11 -17.13
N GLN A 691 25.12 -10.37 -18.38
CA GLN A 691 25.76 -11.42 -19.18
C GLN A 691 27.16 -11.00 -19.60
N LEU A 692 28.05 -11.99 -19.78
CA LEU A 692 29.39 -11.83 -20.33
C LEU A 692 29.45 -12.22 -21.80
#